data_eebcc9146f8406997bd2caa7ebf38d98
#
_entry.id   eebcc9146f8406997bd2caa7ebf38d98
#
_cell.length_a   1.000
_cell.length_b   1.000
_cell.length_c   1.000
_cell.angle_alpha   90.00
_cell.angle_beta   90.00
_cell.angle_gamma   90.00
#
_symmetry.space_group_name_H-M   'P 1'
#
loop_
_entity.id
_entity.type
_entity.pdbx_description
1 polymer ?
#
loop_
_entity_poly.entity_id
_entity_poly.type
_entity_poly.pdbx_seq_one_letter_code
_entity_poly.pdbx_strand_id
1 'polypeptide(L)'
;MTQSDAYLSLNAKTRFRDRTGNYHFASDKEAVEQYMIEHVEPNTMTFTSLIEKLDYLVSNNYYESDLLKQYNLEFICQIFEHAYAKKFAFLNFMGALKFYNAYALKTEDNRYYLEHYEDRVVMNALFLAAGDEKAAYDLVDDMLANRFQPATPTFLNAGKKRRGEYISCYLLRIEDNMESISRAISTSLQLSKRGGGVALCLTNLREFGAPIKGIKNQATGIVPVMKLLEDSFSYANQLGQRQGAGAVYLHAHHPEVLTFLDTKRENADEKIRIKSLSLGLVIPDITFELAKANKDMALFSPYDIERVYGKPMSDISITEEYETLLANADIRKTFISARKLFQTIAELHFESGYPYILFEDTVNAKNPHKKEGRIVMSNLCSEIAQVNTASQFSEDLTFTKVGHDVCCNLGSINIARAMDQAADFEKLIANSIRALDRISRTSDLDSAPSIKKGNAANHAVGLGAMNLHGFLATNHIYYDSQEAIDFTDCFFYAMAYYAFKASNHLAKEKGTFEGFSESSYADGSYFYQYTEQNFEPKTQRVKNLLAEYGLTLPSQEDWRKLVQSIKEIGLANAHLLAVAPTGSISYLSSCTPSLQPVVSPVEVRKEGALGRVYVPAYKIDADNYVYYKKGAYEVEPEAIINIAAAAQKHIDQAISLTLFMTDQATTRDLNKAYIQAFKQKCASIYYVRVRQDILEGSESYDDDMLDDFTSSDLEDCQSCMI
;
A
#
# COMPACT_ATOMS: atom_id res chain seq x y z
N MET A 1 27.61 -23.92 25.39
CA MET A 1 26.21 -23.42 25.38
C MET A 1 26.33 -21.92 25.42
N THR A 2 26.17 -21.26 24.27
CA THR A 2 26.02 -19.81 24.20
C THR A 2 24.82 -19.43 25.07
N GLN A 3 24.95 -18.40 25.90
CA GLN A 3 23.89 -17.84 26.69
C GLN A 3 22.68 -17.64 25.76
N SER A 4 21.61 -18.42 25.95
CA SER A 4 20.36 -18.25 25.22
C SER A 4 19.85 -16.85 25.57
N ASP A 5 19.68 -16.00 24.56
CA ASP A 5 19.17 -14.65 24.74
C ASP A 5 17.85 -14.72 25.52
N ALA A 6 17.83 -14.15 26.73
CA ALA A 6 16.72 -14.30 27.66
C ALA A 6 15.41 -13.73 27.07
N TYR A 7 15.53 -12.67 26.28
CA TYR A 7 14.37 -12.07 25.58
C TYR A 7 13.67 -13.02 24.59
N LEU A 8 14.39 -13.92 23.91
CA LEU A 8 13.78 -14.92 23.03
C LEU A 8 12.99 -15.95 23.84
N SER A 9 13.55 -16.38 24.98
CA SER A 9 12.86 -17.30 25.89
C SER A 9 11.59 -16.68 26.49
N LEU A 10 11.61 -15.38 26.78
CA LEU A 10 10.45 -14.63 27.27
C LEU A 10 9.39 -14.49 26.16
N ASN A 11 9.79 -14.08 24.95
CA ASN A 11 8.86 -13.98 23.82
C ASN A 11 8.21 -15.33 23.51
N ALA A 12 8.96 -16.44 23.53
CA ALA A 12 8.41 -17.77 23.29
C ALA A 12 7.35 -18.20 24.32
N LYS A 13 7.35 -17.63 25.53
CA LYS A 13 6.30 -17.93 26.55
C LYS A 13 4.92 -17.44 26.12
N THR A 14 4.81 -16.45 25.25
CA THR A 14 3.51 -15.88 24.82
C THR A 14 2.60 -16.93 24.17
N ARG A 15 3.14 -18.01 23.61
CA ARG A 15 2.37 -19.10 23.01
C ARG A 15 1.79 -20.09 24.02
N PHE A 16 2.30 -20.11 25.25
CA PHE A 16 1.91 -21.09 26.26
C PHE A 16 0.80 -20.58 27.16
N ARG A 17 0.04 -21.53 27.70
CA ARG A 17 -0.90 -21.29 28.79
C ARG A 17 -0.31 -21.77 30.09
N ASP A 18 -0.64 -21.08 31.17
CA ASP A 18 -0.35 -21.55 32.52
C ASP A 18 -1.24 -22.74 32.91
N ARG A 19 -1.01 -23.27 34.12
CA ARG A 19 -1.81 -24.40 34.66
C ARG A 19 -3.28 -24.07 34.88
N THR A 20 -3.65 -22.79 34.89
CA THR A 20 -5.01 -22.27 35.00
C THR A 20 -5.66 -21.99 33.66
N GLY A 21 -4.92 -22.16 32.56
CA GLY A 21 -5.37 -21.95 31.18
C GLY A 21 -5.20 -20.51 30.65
N ASN A 22 -4.56 -19.62 31.39
CA ASN A 22 -4.29 -18.26 30.96
C ASN A 22 -3.03 -18.15 30.10
N TYR A 23 -3.06 -17.35 29.06
CA TYR A 23 -1.91 -17.08 28.21
C TYR A 23 -0.93 -16.10 28.87
N HIS A 24 0.36 -16.29 28.60
CA HIS A 24 1.45 -15.44 29.09
C HIS A 24 1.72 -14.23 28.16
N PHE A 25 0.69 -13.53 27.68
CA PHE A 25 0.88 -12.41 26.75
C PHE A 25 1.77 -11.29 27.30
N ALA A 26 1.77 -11.09 28.64
CA ALA A 26 2.63 -10.10 29.29
C ALA A 26 4.13 -10.37 29.12
N SER A 27 4.54 -11.62 28.88
CA SER A 27 5.93 -12.00 28.68
C SER A 27 6.56 -11.36 27.42
N ASP A 28 5.76 -10.94 26.45
CA ASP A 28 6.26 -10.21 25.29
C ASP A 28 6.79 -8.81 25.65
N LYS A 29 6.11 -8.12 26.58
CA LYS A 29 6.59 -6.85 27.11
C LYS A 29 7.87 -7.03 27.94
N GLU A 30 7.96 -8.08 28.73
CA GLU A 30 9.20 -8.44 29.45
C GLU A 30 10.35 -8.74 28.46
N ALA A 31 10.03 -9.37 27.31
CA ALA A 31 10.99 -9.60 26.26
C ALA A 31 11.53 -8.29 25.64
N VAL A 32 10.66 -7.26 25.46
CA VAL A 32 11.12 -5.92 25.04
C VAL A 32 12.13 -5.35 26.03
N GLU A 33 11.80 -5.33 27.32
CA GLU A 33 12.65 -4.76 28.36
C GLU A 33 14.01 -5.49 28.40
N GLN A 34 13.99 -6.83 28.33
CA GLN A 34 15.21 -7.62 28.32
C GLN A 34 16.05 -7.43 27.05
N TYR A 35 15.39 -7.30 25.88
CA TYR A 35 16.09 -7.01 24.61
C TYR A 35 16.79 -5.64 24.63
N MET A 36 16.14 -4.63 25.23
CA MET A 36 16.75 -3.32 25.39
C MET A 36 18.01 -3.40 26.23
N ILE A 37 17.94 -4.09 27.39
CA ILE A 37 19.06 -4.22 28.33
C ILE A 37 20.20 -5.07 27.77
N GLU A 38 19.90 -6.22 27.16
CA GLU A 38 20.91 -7.19 26.70
C GLU A 38 21.53 -6.83 25.35
N HIS A 39 20.72 -6.24 24.45
CA HIS A 39 21.13 -6.07 23.05
C HIS A 39 21.24 -4.62 22.61
N VAL A 40 20.30 -3.76 22.97
CA VAL A 40 20.25 -2.39 22.43
C VAL A 40 21.19 -1.46 23.20
N GLU A 41 21.02 -1.35 24.52
CA GLU A 41 21.80 -0.41 25.33
C GLU A 41 23.33 -0.63 25.24
N PRO A 42 23.85 -1.89 25.32
CA PRO A 42 25.28 -2.13 25.22
C PRO A 42 25.86 -1.81 23.85
N ASN A 43 25.03 -1.80 22.80
CA ASN A 43 25.42 -1.54 21.43
C ASN A 43 24.95 -0.15 20.94
N THR A 44 24.59 0.77 21.84
CA THR A 44 24.25 2.16 21.51
C THR A 44 25.41 3.09 21.83
N MET A 45 25.80 3.93 20.86
CA MET A 45 26.82 4.94 21.07
C MET A 45 26.29 6.02 22.02
N THR A 46 27.05 6.31 23.07
CA THR A 46 26.71 7.33 24.06
C THR A 46 27.42 8.65 23.79
N PHE A 47 26.75 9.75 24.08
CA PHE A 47 27.23 11.12 23.93
C PHE A 47 27.05 11.87 25.25
N THR A 48 27.91 12.86 25.52
CA THR A 48 27.82 13.65 26.78
C THR A 48 26.67 14.67 26.74
N SER A 49 26.24 15.06 25.54
CA SER A 49 25.12 15.98 25.34
C SER A 49 24.45 15.76 23.99
N LEU A 50 23.22 16.26 23.82
CA LEU A 50 22.52 16.26 22.54
C LEU A 50 23.28 17.04 21.47
N ILE A 51 23.90 18.16 21.84
CA ILE A 51 24.69 19.00 20.90
C ILE A 51 25.86 18.19 20.34
N GLU A 52 26.62 17.51 21.20
CA GLU A 52 27.71 16.63 20.75
C GLU A 52 27.20 15.53 19.82
N LYS A 53 26.07 14.91 20.14
CA LYS A 53 25.43 13.91 19.29
C LYS A 53 25.06 14.47 17.90
N LEU A 54 24.43 15.63 17.84
CA LEU A 54 24.04 16.26 16.58
C LEU A 54 25.26 16.68 15.75
N ASP A 55 26.29 17.26 16.39
CA ASP A 55 27.53 17.62 15.73
C ASP A 55 28.25 16.40 15.15
N TYR A 56 28.29 15.28 15.90
CA TYR A 56 28.83 14.02 15.41
C TYR A 56 28.06 13.51 14.21
N LEU A 57 26.72 13.46 14.30
CA LEU A 57 25.87 12.91 13.23
C LEU A 57 25.90 13.75 11.95
N VAL A 58 26.01 15.08 12.06
CA VAL A 58 26.13 15.97 10.91
C VAL A 58 27.54 15.86 10.30
N SER A 59 28.60 15.94 11.13
CA SER A 59 29.99 15.93 10.65
C SER A 59 30.38 14.62 9.97
N ASN A 60 29.77 13.49 10.37
CA ASN A 60 29.97 12.18 9.75
C ASN A 60 28.95 11.85 8.63
N ASN A 61 28.19 12.83 8.15
CA ASN A 61 27.19 12.66 7.08
C ASN A 61 26.07 11.64 7.37
N TYR A 62 25.67 11.51 8.61
CA TYR A 62 24.50 10.73 9.01
C TYR A 62 23.22 11.56 8.89
N TYR A 63 23.21 12.77 9.48
CA TYR A 63 22.09 13.70 9.41
C TYR A 63 22.30 14.79 8.37
N GLU A 64 21.20 15.26 7.79
CA GLU A 64 21.19 16.34 6.80
C GLU A 64 21.23 17.72 7.50
N SER A 65 22.37 18.42 7.37
CA SER A 65 22.56 19.73 8.02
C SER A 65 21.55 20.79 7.58
N ASP A 66 21.13 20.75 6.32
CA ASP A 66 20.23 21.77 5.77
C ASP A 66 18.79 21.64 6.31
N LEU A 67 18.39 20.45 6.76
CA LEU A 67 17.15 20.26 7.51
C LEU A 67 17.25 20.95 8.88
N LEU A 68 18.31 20.67 9.61
CA LEU A 68 18.50 21.23 10.97
C LEU A 68 18.62 22.75 10.96
N LYS A 69 19.22 23.35 9.92
CA LYS A 69 19.32 24.82 9.73
C LYS A 69 17.97 25.51 9.52
N GLN A 70 16.88 24.80 9.23
CA GLN A 70 15.53 25.37 9.13
C GLN A 70 14.96 25.75 10.50
N TYR A 71 15.59 25.29 11.59
CA TYR A 71 15.18 25.51 12.97
C TYR A 71 16.33 26.12 13.78
N ASN A 72 15.98 26.86 14.82
CA ASN A 72 17.01 27.31 15.75
C ASN A 72 17.46 26.17 16.69
N LEU A 73 18.70 26.25 17.19
CA LEU A 73 19.27 25.19 18.01
C LEU A 73 18.50 24.99 19.33
N GLU A 74 17.99 26.06 19.93
CA GLU A 74 17.18 25.99 21.14
C GLU A 74 15.92 25.16 20.94
N PHE A 75 15.20 25.43 19.85
CA PHE A 75 14.01 24.63 19.47
C PHE A 75 14.37 23.15 19.22
N ILE A 76 15.49 22.90 18.52
CA ILE A 76 15.94 21.51 18.29
C ILE A 76 16.17 20.82 19.63
N CYS A 77 16.84 21.45 20.59
CA CYS A 77 17.02 20.86 21.92
C CYS A 77 15.70 20.59 22.61
N GLN A 78 14.79 21.55 22.59
CA GLN A 78 13.47 21.45 23.23
C GLN A 78 12.61 20.31 22.67
N ILE A 79 12.60 20.11 21.34
CA ILE A 79 11.78 19.05 20.72
C ILE A 79 12.33 17.66 20.99
N PHE A 80 13.66 17.49 21.07
CA PHE A 80 14.25 16.24 21.51
C PHE A 80 13.95 15.94 22.99
N GLU A 81 14.10 16.95 23.87
CA GLU A 81 13.72 16.83 25.28
C GLU A 81 12.23 16.46 25.44
N HIS A 82 11.35 17.10 24.65
CA HIS A 82 9.93 16.78 24.62
C HIS A 82 9.68 15.34 24.21
N ALA A 83 10.34 14.85 23.17
CA ALA A 83 10.19 13.48 22.70
C ALA A 83 10.64 12.46 23.76
N TYR A 84 11.81 12.65 24.36
CA TYR A 84 12.31 11.77 25.41
C TYR A 84 11.50 11.85 26.72
N ALA A 85 10.89 13.00 27.03
CA ALA A 85 9.99 13.14 28.18
C ALA A 85 8.73 12.28 28.07
N LYS A 86 8.32 11.86 26.84
CA LYS A 86 7.20 10.93 26.63
C LYS A 86 7.51 9.51 27.08
N LYS A 87 8.80 9.15 27.27
CA LYS A 87 9.26 7.82 27.73
C LYS A 87 8.67 6.71 26.87
N PHE A 88 8.86 6.82 25.54
CA PHE A 88 8.35 5.83 24.60
C PHE A 88 8.85 4.43 24.94
N ALA A 89 7.97 3.44 24.83
CA ALA A 89 8.33 2.03 24.95
C ALA A 89 7.57 1.24 23.86
N PHE A 90 8.26 0.33 23.21
CA PHE A 90 7.61 -0.59 22.29
C PHE A 90 6.60 -1.47 23.04
N LEU A 91 5.46 -1.70 22.43
CA LEU A 91 4.38 -2.48 23.03
C LEU A 91 4.56 -4.00 22.85
N ASN A 92 5.35 -4.41 21.87
CA ASN A 92 5.71 -5.80 21.62
C ASN A 92 7.17 -5.95 21.15
N PHE A 93 7.72 -7.16 21.30
CA PHE A 93 9.11 -7.47 20.96
C PHE A 93 9.40 -7.28 19.46
N MET A 94 8.47 -7.70 18.58
CA MET A 94 8.64 -7.53 17.14
C MET A 94 8.83 -6.07 16.73
N GLY A 95 8.09 -5.14 17.35
CA GLY A 95 8.24 -3.70 17.08
C GLY A 95 9.65 -3.18 17.40
N ALA A 96 10.18 -3.55 18.57
CA ALA A 96 11.56 -3.21 18.95
C ALA A 96 12.58 -3.84 17.99
N LEU A 97 12.43 -5.13 17.73
CA LEU A 97 13.30 -5.87 16.83
C LEU A 97 13.34 -5.25 15.42
N LYS A 98 12.18 -4.97 14.83
CA LYS A 98 12.10 -4.35 13.49
C LYS A 98 12.71 -2.96 13.48
N PHE A 99 12.49 -2.14 14.50
CA PHE A 99 13.08 -0.82 14.57
C PHE A 99 14.61 -0.88 14.57
N TYR A 100 15.21 -1.62 15.49
CA TYR A 100 16.66 -1.68 15.63
C TYR A 100 17.35 -2.43 14.51
N ASN A 101 16.69 -3.41 13.88
CA ASN A 101 17.27 -4.12 12.73
C ASN A 101 17.22 -3.30 11.44
N ALA A 102 16.11 -2.61 11.15
CA ALA A 102 15.86 -2.05 9.82
C ALA A 102 15.80 -0.50 9.78
N TYR A 103 15.43 0.19 10.85
CA TYR A 103 15.16 1.63 10.81
C TYR A 103 16.18 2.48 11.55
N ALA A 104 16.65 2.03 12.72
CA ALA A 104 17.61 2.75 13.52
C ALA A 104 18.91 3.00 12.73
N LEU A 105 19.39 4.23 12.78
CA LEU A 105 20.67 4.59 12.21
C LEU A 105 21.80 3.86 12.96
N LYS A 106 22.78 3.34 12.22
CA LYS A 106 23.94 2.62 12.74
C LYS A 106 25.23 3.23 12.23
N THR A 107 26.33 2.93 12.92
CA THR A 107 27.69 3.19 12.41
C THR A 107 27.93 2.43 11.10
N GLU A 108 28.90 2.88 10.29
CA GLU A 108 29.22 2.26 8.98
C GLU A 108 29.60 0.78 9.09
N ASP A 109 30.18 0.36 10.21
CA ASP A 109 30.53 -1.03 10.52
C ASP A 109 29.38 -1.83 11.13
N ASN A 110 28.17 -1.22 11.25
CA ASN A 110 26.96 -1.79 11.85
C ASN A 110 27.11 -2.25 13.32
N ARG A 111 28.11 -1.78 14.06
CA ARG A 111 28.36 -2.21 15.44
C ARG A 111 27.52 -1.48 16.46
N TYR A 112 27.27 -0.17 16.24
CA TYR A 112 26.59 0.65 17.22
C TYR A 112 25.37 1.32 16.63
N TYR A 113 24.29 1.36 17.42
CA TYR A 113 23.13 2.18 17.16
C TYR A 113 23.46 3.65 17.46
N LEU A 114 23.01 4.54 16.60
CA LEU A 114 23.15 6.00 16.72
C LEU A 114 21.84 6.69 17.07
N GLU A 115 20.72 5.98 16.93
CA GLU A 115 19.36 6.48 17.18
C GLU A 115 18.58 5.54 18.09
N HIS A 116 17.78 6.14 18.99
CA HIS A 116 16.60 5.55 19.57
C HIS A 116 15.36 5.90 18.74
N TYR A 117 14.21 5.33 19.08
CA TYR A 117 12.96 5.57 18.36
C TYR A 117 12.56 7.04 18.37
N GLU A 118 12.74 7.71 19.52
CA GLU A 118 12.49 9.13 19.70
C GLU A 118 13.32 10.00 18.74
N ASP A 119 14.60 9.68 18.57
CA ASP A 119 15.46 10.40 17.62
C ASP A 119 14.91 10.30 16.19
N ARG A 120 14.52 9.09 15.77
CA ARG A 120 13.98 8.85 14.44
C ARG A 120 12.66 9.58 14.24
N VAL A 121 11.80 9.60 15.26
CA VAL A 121 10.53 10.35 15.24
C VAL A 121 10.78 11.86 15.14
N VAL A 122 11.68 12.42 15.94
CA VAL A 122 12.01 13.85 15.89
C VAL A 122 12.53 14.25 14.50
N MET A 123 13.47 13.47 13.94
CA MET A 123 14.01 13.78 12.61
C MET A 123 12.95 13.71 11.50
N ASN A 124 12.01 12.75 11.62
CA ASN A 124 10.85 12.70 10.72
C ASN A 124 9.95 13.92 10.90
N ALA A 125 9.63 14.28 12.13
CA ALA A 125 8.75 15.42 12.43
C ALA A 125 9.35 16.74 11.92
N LEU A 126 10.64 16.98 12.14
CA LEU A 126 11.34 18.18 11.61
C LEU A 126 11.28 18.22 10.08
N PHE A 127 11.52 17.07 9.41
CA PHE A 127 11.45 17.00 7.96
C PHE A 127 10.03 17.28 7.44
N LEU A 128 9.01 16.64 8.02
CA LEU A 128 7.61 16.74 7.59
C LEU A 128 6.98 18.10 7.91
N ALA A 129 7.39 18.73 9.00
CA ALA A 129 6.90 20.05 9.41
C ALA A 129 7.49 21.22 8.61
N ALA A 130 8.62 21.03 7.91
CA ALA A 130 9.19 22.00 6.97
C ALA A 130 9.44 23.40 7.57
N GLY A 131 9.96 23.49 8.80
CA GLY A 131 10.25 24.74 9.50
C GLY A 131 9.10 25.24 10.42
N ASP A 132 7.93 24.60 10.40
CA ASP A 132 6.83 24.90 11.32
C ASP A 132 7.03 24.17 12.65
N GLU A 133 7.46 24.93 13.67
CA GLU A 133 7.77 24.40 15.00
C GLU A 133 6.56 23.76 15.68
N LYS A 134 5.36 24.35 15.53
CA LYS A 134 4.13 23.79 16.10
C LYS A 134 3.76 22.45 15.43
N ALA A 135 3.82 22.41 14.11
CA ALA A 135 3.57 21.18 13.36
C ALA A 135 4.58 20.08 13.73
N ALA A 136 5.84 20.44 13.99
CA ALA A 136 6.86 19.48 14.44
C ALA A 136 6.49 18.86 15.80
N TYR A 137 6.06 19.64 16.80
CA TYR A 137 5.59 19.13 18.07
C TYR A 137 4.36 18.21 17.90
N ASP A 138 3.37 18.65 17.12
CA ASP A 138 2.16 17.87 16.88
C ASP A 138 2.49 16.51 16.23
N LEU A 139 3.41 16.49 15.25
CA LEU A 139 3.86 15.25 14.59
C LEU A 139 4.66 14.34 15.52
N VAL A 140 5.50 14.89 16.42
CA VAL A 140 6.19 14.09 17.44
C VAL A 140 5.16 13.42 18.36
N ASP A 141 4.17 14.17 18.82
CA ASP A 141 3.13 13.64 19.70
C ASP A 141 2.29 12.56 19.00
N ASP A 142 1.88 12.79 17.74
CA ASP A 142 1.10 11.83 16.96
C ASP A 142 1.87 10.53 16.68
N MET A 143 3.15 10.62 16.32
CA MET A 143 3.99 9.45 16.03
C MET A 143 4.37 8.68 17.30
N LEU A 144 4.76 9.34 18.39
CA LEU A 144 5.08 8.67 19.67
C LEU A 144 3.85 8.05 20.31
N ALA A 145 2.65 8.63 20.12
CA ALA A 145 1.38 8.03 20.53
C ALA A 145 0.91 6.91 19.59
N ASN A 146 1.68 6.59 18.55
CA ASN A 146 1.31 5.62 17.49
C ASN A 146 -0.03 5.95 16.81
N ARG A 147 -0.41 7.24 16.68
CA ARG A 147 -1.64 7.69 16.01
C ARG A 147 -1.46 7.80 14.49
N PHE A 148 -0.29 8.26 14.05
CA PHE A 148 0.11 8.40 12.65
C PHE A 148 1.48 7.77 12.41
N GLN A 149 1.62 7.02 11.33
CA GLN A 149 2.89 6.44 10.90
C GLN A 149 3.11 6.73 9.41
N PRO A 150 4.17 7.46 9.04
CA PRO A 150 4.60 7.55 7.64
C PRO A 150 4.97 6.18 7.09
N ALA A 151 4.85 6.00 5.77
CA ALA A 151 5.33 4.78 5.11
C ALA A 151 6.83 4.54 5.37
N THR A 152 7.23 3.27 5.30
CA THR A 152 8.62 2.85 5.56
C THR A 152 9.68 3.71 4.88
N PRO A 153 9.61 4.06 3.58
CA PRO A 153 10.67 4.87 2.96
C PRO A 153 10.81 6.25 3.58
N THR A 154 9.71 6.91 3.89
CA THR A 154 9.74 8.22 4.56
C THR A 154 10.32 8.09 5.95
N PHE A 155 9.78 7.16 6.77
CA PHE A 155 10.23 6.97 8.15
C PHE A 155 11.71 6.59 8.24
N LEU A 156 12.18 5.77 7.29
CA LEU A 156 13.57 5.35 7.20
C LEU A 156 14.52 6.49 6.78
N ASN A 157 14.12 7.33 5.82
CA ASN A 157 15.02 8.22 5.10
C ASN A 157 14.95 9.69 5.54
N ALA A 158 13.85 10.15 6.15
CA ALA A 158 13.68 11.55 6.53
C ALA A 158 14.81 12.05 7.45
N GLY A 159 15.44 13.14 7.07
CA GLY A 159 16.54 13.77 7.81
C GLY A 159 17.89 13.08 7.72
N LYS A 160 18.02 11.97 7.01
CA LYS A 160 19.31 11.31 6.76
C LYS A 160 20.03 11.93 5.56
N LYS A 161 21.34 12.11 5.64
CA LYS A 161 22.16 12.62 4.53
C LYS A 161 22.37 11.56 3.45
N ARG A 162 22.77 10.34 3.86
CA ARG A 162 22.89 9.17 2.98
C ARG A 162 21.56 8.42 3.04
N ARG A 163 20.76 8.56 2.01
CA ARG A 163 19.40 8.02 2.00
C ARG A 163 18.95 7.54 0.62
N GLY A 164 17.93 6.67 0.62
CA GLY A 164 17.10 6.38 -0.54
C GLY A 164 16.08 7.49 -0.80
N GLU A 165 15.03 7.18 -1.55
CA GLU A 165 13.93 8.10 -1.82
C GLU A 165 12.87 8.02 -0.69
N TYR A 166 12.06 9.07 -0.54
CA TYR A 166 10.95 9.10 0.44
C TYR A 166 9.72 8.34 -0.04
N ILE A 167 9.65 8.05 -1.34
CA ILE A 167 8.52 7.46 -2.05
C ILE A 167 8.80 5.99 -2.32
N SER A 168 7.81 5.14 -2.08
CA SER A 168 7.94 3.68 -2.21
C SER A 168 7.53 3.10 -3.55
N CYS A 169 6.57 3.72 -4.24
CA CYS A 169 5.95 3.14 -5.42
C CYS A 169 5.89 4.12 -6.58
N TYR A 170 6.16 3.58 -7.78
CA TYR A 170 6.12 4.30 -9.04
C TYR A 170 5.33 3.51 -10.07
N LEU A 171 4.53 4.20 -10.89
CA LEU A 171 3.74 3.59 -11.95
C LEU A 171 4.18 4.24 -13.28
N LEU A 172 4.69 3.43 -14.19
CA LEU A 172 5.19 3.87 -15.49
C LEU A 172 4.28 3.37 -16.60
N ARG A 173 3.88 4.27 -17.48
CA ARG A 173 3.16 3.94 -18.70
C ARG A 173 4.15 3.61 -19.82
N ILE A 174 3.86 2.55 -20.60
CA ILE A 174 4.64 2.13 -21.76
C ILE A 174 3.77 2.20 -23.01
N GLU A 175 4.31 2.78 -24.09
CA GLU A 175 3.69 2.81 -25.40
C GLU A 175 4.38 1.82 -26.33
N ASP A 176 3.72 1.44 -27.45
CA ASP A 176 4.15 0.39 -28.37
C ASP A 176 5.24 0.84 -29.35
N ASN A 177 6.37 1.31 -28.82
CA ASN A 177 7.58 1.65 -29.57
C ASN A 177 8.83 1.36 -28.75
N MET A 178 9.97 1.14 -29.44
CA MET A 178 11.24 0.76 -28.81
C MET A 178 11.77 1.83 -27.86
N GLU A 179 11.56 3.10 -28.17
CA GLU A 179 12.02 4.23 -27.38
C GLU A 179 11.32 4.25 -26.01
N SER A 180 9.99 4.05 -25.99
CA SER A 180 9.19 3.97 -24.76
C SER A 180 9.58 2.74 -23.92
N ILE A 181 9.73 1.56 -24.55
CA ILE A 181 10.16 0.33 -23.87
C ILE A 181 11.55 0.50 -23.26
N SER A 182 12.52 0.99 -24.05
CA SER A 182 13.90 1.21 -23.60
C SER A 182 13.96 2.21 -22.46
N ARG A 183 13.18 3.30 -22.54
CA ARG A 183 13.10 4.31 -21.49
C ARG A 183 12.47 3.79 -20.22
N ALA A 184 11.42 2.98 -20.33
CA ALA A 184 10.77 2.35 -19.17
C ALA A 184 11.74 1.42 -18.42
N ILE A 185 12.52 0.59 -19.12
CA ILE A 185 13.54 -0.28 -18.53
C ILE A 185 14.61 0.57 -17.80
N SER A 186 15.15 1.60 -18.48
CA SER A 186 16.16 2.50 -17.90
C SER A 186 15.63 3.23 -16.66
N THR A 187 14.41 3.75 -16.71
CA THR A 187 13.77 4.44 -15.60
C THR A 187 13.52 3.47 -14.43
N SER A 188 13.06 2.25 -14.71
CA SER A 188 12.86 1.20 -13.69
C SER A 188 14.14 0.87 -12.93
N LEU A 189 15.27 0.75 -13.62
CA LEU A 189 16.59 0.56 -12.98
C LEU A 189 16.94 1.70 -12.02
N GLN A 190 16.74 2.96 -12.44
CA GLN A 190 17.05 4.13 -11.62
C GLN A 190 16.15 4.25 -10.39
N LEU A 191 14.86 3.92 -10.52
CA LEU A 191 13.90 3.95 -9.42
C LEU A 191 14.12 2.79 -8.44
N SER A 192 14.36 1.57 -8.95
CA SER A 192 14.68 0.40 -8.14
C SER A 192 15.94 0.61 -7.31
N LYS A 193 17.01 1.15 -7.91
CA LYS A 193 18.26 1.52 -7.21
C LYS A 193 18.00 2.44 -5.99
N ARG A 194 16.97 3.29 -6.03
CA ARG A 194 16.63 4.23 -4.94
C ARG A 194 15.69 3.66 -3.89
N GLY A 195 15.26 2.41 -4.05
CA GLY A 195 14.42 1.73 -3.06
C GLY A 195 12.94 1.65 -3.41
N GLY A 196 12.54 2.08 -4.60
CA GLY A 196 11.13 2.08 -5.03
C GLY A 196 10.71 0.82 -5.77
N GLY A 197 9.50 0.34 -5.50
CA GLY A 197 8.81 -0.64 -6.33
C GLY A 197 8.24 0.04 -7.58
N VAL A 198 8.30 -0.63 -8.73
CA VAL A 198 7.84 -0.06 -10.00
C VAL A 198 6.77 -0.95 -10.63
N ALA A 199 5.62 -0.36 -10.96
CA ALA A 199 4.58 -1.01 -11.75
C ALA A 199 4.57 -0.45 -13.19
N LEU A 200 4.33 -1.32 -14.17
CA LEU A 200 4.33 -0.97 -15.58
C LEU A 200 3.08 -1.53 -16.28
N CYS A 201 2.48 -0.73 -17.17
CA CYS A 201 1.34 -1.16 -17.97
C CYS A 201 1.79 -1.68 -19.32
N LEU A 202 1.56 -2.97 -19.59
CA LEU A 202 1.93 -3.63 -20.86
C LEU A 202 0.79 -3.66 -21.87
N THR A 203 -0.40 -3.17 -21.53
CA THR A 203 -1.62 -3.28 -22.33
C THR A 203 -1.49 -2.74 -23.75
N ASN A 204 -0.66 -1.71 -23.94
CA ASN A 204 -0.50 -1.07 -25.24
C ASN A 204 0.50 -1.79 -26.16
N LEU A 205 1.32 -2.70 -25.61
CA LEU A 205 2.29 -3.44 -26.40
C LEU A 205 1.58 -4.41 -27.35
N ARG A 206 2.05 -4.45 -28.61
CA ARG A 206 1.49 -5.37 -29.62
C ARG A 206 1.75 -6.82 -29.26
N GLU A 207 0.80 -7.65 -29.58
CA GLU A 207 0.84 -9.09 -29.36
C GLU A 207 1.86 -9.82 -30.23
N PHE A 208 2.24 -11.03 -29.80
CA PHE A 208 3.07 -11.95 -30.60
C PHE A 208 2.49 -12.12 -32.02
N GLY A 209 3.36 -12.04 -33.03
CA GLY A 209 2.98 -12.16 -34.43
C GLY A 209 2.35 -10.91 -35.03
N ALA A 210 2.17 -9.83 -34.30
CA ALA A 210 1.74 -8.55 -34.89
C ALA A 210 2.74 -8.02 -35.90
N PRO A 211 2.30 -7.22 -36.89
CA PRO A 211 3.20 -6.68 -37.90
C PRO A 211 4.15 -5.61 -37.34
N ILE A 212 5.39 -5.58 -37.89
CA ILE A 212 6.34 -4.49 -37.68
C ILE A 212 6.66 -3.91 -39.06
N LYS A 213 6.50 -2.60 -39.26
CA LYS A 213 6.69 -1.91 -40.55
C LYS A 213 5.92 -2.59 -41.68
N GLY A 214 4.72 -3.12 -41.41
CA GLY A 214 3.88 -3.82 -42.40
C GLY A 214 4.26 -5.29 -42.64
N ILE A 215 5.37 -5.78 -42.10
CA ILE A 215 5.81 -7.18 -42.23
C ILE A 215 5.10 -8.01 -41.16
N LYS A 216 4.30 -8.99 -41.56
CA LYS A 216 3.53 -9.86 -40.67
C LYS A 216 4.43 -10.81 -39.86
N ASN A 217 3.96 -11.25 -38.70
CA ASN A 217 4.60 -12.24 -37.85
C ASN A 217 6.01 -11.83 -37.35
N GLN A 218 6.23 -10.53 -37.10
CA GLN A 218 7.53 -10.03 -36.64
C GLN A 218 7.59 -9.72 -35.13
N ALA A 219 6.49 -9.33 -34.51
CA ALA A 219 6.48 -8.99 -33.10
C ALA A 219 6.70 -10.22 -32.23
N THR A 220 7.49 -10.08 -31.16
CA THR A 220 7.81 -11.14 -30.20
C THR A 220 6.85 -11.17 -29.01
N GLY A 221 5.93 -10.21 -28.92
CA GLY A 221 4.94 -10.11 -27.85
C GLY A 221 5.49 -9.55 -26.54
N ILE A 222 4.71 -9.72 -25.47
CA ILE A 222 4.97 -9.09 -24.17
C ILE A 222 5.99 -9.86 -23.30
N VAL A 223 6.09 -11.19 -23.43
CA VAL A 223 6.93 -12.00 -22.55
C VAL A 223 8.42 -11.61 -22.58
N PRO A 224 9.05 -11.34 -23.73
CA PRO A 224 10.43 -10.86 -23.74
C PRO A 224 10.63 -9.53 -23.02
N VAL A 225 9.65 -8.61 -23.06
CA VAL A 225 9.69 -7.35 -22.30
C VAL A 225 9.60 -7.63 -20.80
N MET A 226 8.73 -8.55 -20.38
CA MET A 226 8.64 -8.99 -18.98
C MET A 226 9.98 -9.56 -18.49
N LYS A 227 10.68 -10.37 -19.29
CA LYS A 227 12.01 -10.89 -18.95
C LYS A 227 13.05 -9.78 -18.76
N LEU A 228 13.11 -8.81 -19.68
CA LEU A 228 14.00 -7.66 -19.55
C LEU A 228 13.73 -6.85 -18.25
N LEU A 229 12.48 -6.69 -17.90
CA LEU A 229 12.09 -6.00 -16.67
C LEU A 229 12.48 -6.83 -15.44
N GLU A 230 12.21 -8.13 -15.43
CA GLU A 230 12.59 -9.03 -14.34
C GLU A 230 14.09 -9.00 -14.06
N ASP A 231 14.92 -9.13 -15.13
CA ASP A 231 16.38 -9.07 -15.01
C ASP A 231 16.85 -7.68 -14.53
N SER A 232 16.19 -6.62 -14.98
CA SER A 232 16.50 -5.25 -14.55
C SER A 232 16.27 -5.05 -13.06
N PHE A 233 15.16 -5.56 -12.51
CA PHE A 233 14.89 -5.48 -11.07
C PHE A 233 15.82 -6.40 -10.26
N SER A 234 16.15 -7.57 -10.77
CA SER A 234 17.13 -8.46 -10.13
C SER A 234 18.52 -7.84 -10.06
N TYR A 235 18.93 -7.06 -11.07
CA TYR A 235 20.21 -6.38 -11.10
C TYR A 235 20.25 -5.15 -10.18
N ALA A 236 19.20 -4.34 -10.17
CA ALA A 236 19.14 -3.08 -9.42
C ALA A 236 18.75 -3.29 -7.96
N ASN A 237 19.62 -3.96 -7.22
CA ASN A 237 19.49 -4.13 -5.76
C ASN A 237 19.47 -2.77 -5.04
N GLN A 238 18.55 -2.62 -4.08
CA GLN A 238 18.38 -1.43 -3.26
C GLN A 238 19.52 -1.31 -2.22
N LEU A 239 20.69 -0.86 -2.64
CA LEU A 239 21.89 -0.68 -1.78
C LEU A 239 22.25 -1.93 -0.94
N GLY A 240 21.93 -3.13 -1.41
CA GLY A 240 22.14 -4.39 -0.69
C GLY A 240 21.14 -4.65 0.46
N GLN A 241 20.15 -3.78 0.66
CA GLN A 241 19.15 -3.90 1.74
C GLN A 241 17.87 -4.60 1.30
N ARG A 242 17.55 -4.60 -0.01
CA ARG A 242 16.37 -5.25 -0.60
C ARG A 242 16.62 -5.66 -2.04
N GLN A 243 15.95 -6.71 -2.49
CA GLN A 243 15.84 -7.01 -3.92
C GLN A 243 14.93 -5.99 -4.59
N GLY A 244 15.24 -5.61 -5.84
CA GLY A 244 14.36 -4.77 -6.65
C GLY A 244 13.04 -5.48 -6.91
N ALA A 245 11.92 -4.74 -6.81
CA ALA A 245 10.58 -5.30 -6.99
C ALA A 245 9.82 -4.58 -8.11
N GLY A 246 9.14 -5.36 -8.95
CA GLY A 246 8.34 -4.85 -10.03
C GLY A 246 7.00 -5.57 -10.17
N ALA A 247 6.01 -4.85 -10.71
CA ALA A 247 4.74 -5.42 -11.13
C ALA A 247 4.46 -5.06 -12.59
N VAL A 248 3.78 -5.93 -13.30
CA VAL A 248 3.32 -5.67 -14.66
C VAL A 248 1.82 -5.89 -14.76
N TYR A 249 1.11 -4.94 -15.36
CA TYR A 249 -0.33 -4.98 -15.55
C TYR A 249 -0.67 -5.21 -17.01
N LEU A 250 -1.64 -6.10 -17.25
CA LEU A 250 -2.17 -6.39 -18.57
C LEU A 250 -3.70 -6.33 -18.57
N HIS A 251 -4.28 -5.83 -19.64
CA HIS A 251 -5.73 -5.82 -19.79
C HIS A 251 -6.27 -7.21 -20.14
N ALA A 252 -7.41 -7.61 -19.54
CA ALA A 252 -8.02 -8.93 -19.73
C ALA A 252 -8.40 -9.25 -21.18
N HIS A 253 -8.60 -8.24 -22.01
CA HIS A 253 -8.93 -8.40 -23.44
C HIS A 253 -7.69 -8.28 -24.36
N HIS A 254 -6.47 -8.32 -23.80
CA HIS A 254 -5.23 -8.40 -24.59
C HIS A 254 -5.06 -9.82 -25.18
N PRO A 255 -4.60 -9.98 -26.43
CA PRO A 255 -4.46 -11.31 -27.07
C PRO A 255 -3.57 -12.30 -26.33
N GLU A 256 -2.57 -11.82 -25.59
CA GLU A 256 -1.64 -12.68 -24.83
C GLU A 256 -2.04 -12.85 -23.35
N VAL A 257 -3.30 -12.59 -22.96
CA VAL A 257 -3.71 -12.67 -21.55
C VAL A 257 -3.48 -14.05 -20.91
N LEU A 258 -3.75 -15.14 -21.64
CA LEU A 258 -3.49 -16.48 -21.12
C LEU A 258 -1.99 -16.78 -21.02
N THR A 259 -1.19 -16.41 -22.02
CA THR A 259 0.27 -16.53 -21.97
C THR A 259 0.86 -15.73 -20.81
N PHE A 260 0.36 -14.51 -20.57
CA PHE A 260 0.74 -13.67 -19.42
C PHE A 260 0.50 -14.40 -18.11
N LEU A 261 -0.68 -14.97 -17.92
CA LEU A 261 -1.01 -15.73 -16.70
C LEU A 261 -0.14 -16.99 -16.57
N ASP A 262 0.10 -17.71 -17.66
CA ASP A 262 0.89 -18.94 -17.66
C ASP A 262 2.36 -18.71 -17.27
N THR A 263 2.87 -17.48 -17.37
CA THR A 263 4.25 -17.15 -16.93
C THR A 263 4.47 -17.38 -15.42
N LYS A 264 3.41 -17.41 -14.60
CA LYS A 264 3.46 -17.61 -13.14
C LYS A 264 3.07 -19.02 -12.70
N ARG A 265 2.72 -19.90 -13.60
CA ARG A 265 2.43 -21.29 -13.22
C ARG A 265 3.69 -22.00 -12.70
N GLU A 266 3.53 -22.87 -11.72
CA GLU A 266 4.63 -23.64 -11.12
C GLU A 266 5.37 -24.49 -12.15
N ASN A 267 4.66 -25.05 -13.13
CA ASN A 267 5.19 -25.89 -14.20
C ASN A 267 5.41 -25.14 -15.52
N ALA A 268 5.48 -23.80 -15.50
CA ALA A 268 5.77 -23.03 -16.70
C ALA A 268 7.12 -23.40 -17.33
N ASP A 269 7.19 -23.37 -18.66
CA ASP A 269 8.46 -23.51 -19.38
C ASP A 269 9.44 -22.40 -18.92
N GLU A 270 10.65 -22.76 -18.54
CA GLU A 270 11.68 -21.81 -18.06
C GLU A 270 11.93 -20.64 -19.04
N LYS A 271 11.64 -20.81 -20.32
CA LYS A 271 11.74 -19.74 -21.32
C LYS A 271 10.73 -18.62 -21.13
N ILE A 272 9.56 -18.94 -20.58
CA ILE A 272 8.48 -17.96 -20.34
C ILE A 272 8.28 -17.66 -18.87
N ARG A 273 8.80 -18.49 -17.96
CA ARG A 273 8.58 -18.39 -16.52
C ARG A 273 9.09 -17.06 -15.98
N ILE A 274 8.23 -16.35 -15.25
CA ILE A 274 8.51 -15.11 -14.52
C ILE A 274 8.48 -15.42 -13.02
N LYS A 275 9.62 -15.23 -12.33
CA LYS A 275 9.77 -15.60 -10.91
C LYS A 275 9.48 -14.41 -9.99
N SER A 276 10.07 -13.25 -10.25
CA SER A 276 10.08 -12.11 -9.31
C SER A 276 9.13 -10.97 -9.66
N LEU A 277 8.59 -10.87 -10.90
CA LEU A 277 7.58 -9.86 -11.20
C LEU A 277 6.20 -10.27 -10.67
N SER A 278 5.53 -9.33 -10.02
CA SER A 278 4.10 -9.46 -9.70
C SER A 278 3.25 -9.24 -10.96
N LEU A 279 2.19 -10.01 -11.11
CA LEU A 279 1.24 -9.87 -12.21
C LEU A 279 -0.03 -9.17 -11.74
N GLY A 280 -0.49 -8.17 -12.50
CA GLY A 280 -1.79 -7.52 -12.32
C GLY A 280 -2.66 -7.66 -13.57
N LEU A 281 -3.95 -7.86 -13.39
CA LEU A 281 -4.91 -7.98 -14.47
C LEU A 281 -5.97 -6.88 -14.35
N VAL A 282 -6.12 -6.10 -15.43
CA VAL A 282 -7.16 -5.05 -15.53
C VAL A 282 -8.39 -5.66 -16.17
N ILE A 283 -9.47 -5.77 -15.41
CA ILE A 283 -10.70 -6.47 -15.82
C ILE A 283 -11.84 -5.49 -15.96
N PRO A 284 -12.38 -5.27 -17.19
CA PRO A 284 -13.58 -4.45 -17.41
C PRO A 284 -14.86 -5.20 -17.06
N ASP A 285 -15.93 -4.46 -16.80
CA ASP A 285 -17.24 -5.00 -16.42
C ASP A 285 -17.81 -5.97 -17.45
N ILE A 286 -17.60 -5.71 -18.75
CA ILE A 286 -18.05 -6.60 -19.84
C ILE A 286 -17.52 -8.02 -19.71
N THR A 287 -16.33 -8.23 -19.15
CA THR A 287 -15.77 -9.57 -18.93
C THR A 287 -16.64 -10.40 -17.96
N PHE A 288 -17.12 -9.76 -16.88
CA PHE A 288 -18.05 -10.38 -15.93
C PHE A 288 -19.40 -10.69 -16.56
N GLU A 289 -19.91 -9.79 -17.41
CA GLU A 289 -21.17 -9.98 -18.10
C GLU A 289 -21.13 -11.15 -19.08
N LEU A 290 -20.03 -11.25 -19.85
CA LEU A 290 -19.82 -12.37 -20.78
C LEU A 290 -19.66 -13.70 -20.03
N ALA A 291 -18.92 -13.71 -18.92
CA ALA A 291 -18.77 -14.92 -18.09
C ALA A 291 -20.12 -15.34 -17.48
N LYS A 292 -20.93 -14.40 -16.98
CA LYS A 292 -22.28 -14.66 -16.48
C LYS A 292 -23.18 -15.26 -17.58
N ALA A 293 -23.10 -14.71 -18.79
CA ALA A 293 -23.87 -15.19 -19.95
C ALA A 293 -23.30 -16.48 -20.57
N ASN A 294 -22.19 -17.02 -20.05
CA ASN A 294 -21.47 -18.19 -20.61
C ASN A 294 -21.11 -18.01 -22.08
N LYS A 295 -20.60 -16.82 -22.42
CA LYS A 295 -20.18 -16.45 -23.77
C LYS A 295 -18.67 -16.44 -23.90
N ASP A 296 -18.20 -16.52 -25.15
CA ASP A 296 -16.82 -16.21 -25.48
C ASP A 296 -16.61 -14.69 -25.41
N MET A 297 -15.41 -14.30 -25.02
CA MET A 297 -14.93 -12.94 -25.03
C MET A 297 -13.92 -12.72 -26.17
N ALA A 298 -13.99 -11.58 -26.82
CA ALA A 298 -13.03 -11.19 -27.81
C ALA A 298 -11.76 -10.63 -27.13
N LEU A 299 -10.61 -11.01 -27.64
CA LEU A 299 -9.31 -10.41 -27.34
C LEU A 299 -8.90 -9.57 -28.56
N PHE A 300 -8.54 -8.32 -28.35
CA PHE A 300 -8.34 -7.34 -29.42
C PHE A 300 -6.86 -6.97 -29.56
N SER A 301 -6.37 -6.89 -30.81
CA SER A 301 -5.00 -6.43 -31.12
C SER A 301 -4.80 -4.97 -30.71
N PRO A 302 -3.89 -4.65 -29.75
CA PRO A 302 -3.59 -3.27 -29.37
C PRO A 302 -3.07 -2.45 -30.55
N TYR A 303 -2.25 -3.07 -31.40
CA TYR A 303 -1.71 -2.44 -32.61
C TYR A 303 -2.81 -1.99 -33.57
N ASP A 304 -3.81 -2.85 -33.81
CA ASP A 304 -4.91 -2.50 -34.73
C ASP A 304 -5.85 -1.45 -34.11
N ILE A 305 -6.11 -1.52 -32.79
CA ILE A 305 -6.87 -0.50 -32.08
C ILE A 305 -6.22 0.87 -32.24
N GLU A 306 -4.92 0.99 -31.92
CA GLU A 306 -4.21 2.26 -32.03
C GLU A 306 -4.22 2.79 -33.47
N ARG A 307 -4.02 1.92 -34.47
CA ARG A 307 -4.07 2.29 -35.90
C ARG A 307 -5.44 2.80 -36.34
N VAL A 308 -6.54 2.21 -35.83
CA VAL A 308 -7.91 2.53 -36.22
C VAL A 308 -8.47 3.73 -35.45
N TYR A 309 -8.25 3.75 -34.13
CA TYR A 309 -8.81 4.79 -33.23
C TYR A 309 -7.88 5.99 -33.02
N GLY A 310 -6.60 5.87 -33.37
CA GLY A 310 -5.59 6.90 -33.07
C GLY A 310 -5.33 7.06 -31.57
N LYS A 311 -5.74 6.08 -30.76
CA LYS A 311 -5.52 6.00 -29.31
C LYS A 311 -5.08 4.59 -28.94
N PRO A 312 -4.16 4.44 -27.98
CA PRO A 312 -3.76 3.13 -27.51
C PRO A 312 -4.91 2.41 -26.76
N MET A 313 -4.84 1.09 -26.69
CA MET A 313 -5.90 0.24 -26.14
C MET A 313 -6.27 0.60 -24.71
N SER A 314 -5.29 0.99 -23.88
CA SER A 314 -5.53 1.38 -22.48
C SER A 314 -6.39 2.64 -22.32
N ASP A 315 -6.46 3.50 -23.33
CA ASP A 315 -7.23 4.75 -23.32
C ASP A 315 -8.67 4.59 -23.81
N ILE A 316 -9.07 3.35 -24.13
CA ILE A 316 -10.41 3.01 -24.63
C ILE A 316 -11.14 2.21 -23.56
N SER A 317 -12.40 2.56 -23.29
CA SER A 317 -13.28 1.72 -22.47
C SER A 317 -13.72 0.51 -23.27
N ILE A 318 -13.15 -0.65 -22.96
CA ILE A 318 -13.54 -1.89 -23.63
C ILE A 318 -14.98 -2.24 -23.35
N THR A 319 -15.52 -1.95 -22.16
CA THR A 319 -16.93 -2.17 -21.83
C THR A 319 -17.86 -1.36 -22.76
N GLU A 320 -17.58 -0.06 -22.95
CA GLU A 320 -18.42 0.82 -23.76
C GLU A 320 -18.26 0.54 -25.27
N GLU A 321 -17.05 0.22 -25.73
CA GLU A 321 -16.73 0.04 -27.14
C GLU A 321 -16.76 -1.43 -27.61
N TYR A 322 -17.13 -2.38 -26.75
CA TYR A 322 -17.00 -3.81 -27.03
C TYR A 322 -17.67 -4.23 -28.34
N GLU A 323 -18.93 -3.86 -28.56
CA GLU A 323 -19.68 -4.22 -29.77
C GLU A 323 -19.12 -3.51 -31.03
N THR A 324 -18.67 -2.26 -30.88
CA THR A 324 -18.04 -1.50 -31.96
C THR A 324 -16.73 -2.15 -32.39
N LEU A 325 -15.87 -2.51 -31.42
CA LEU A 325 -14.60 -3.22 -31.65
C LEU A 325 -14.85 -4.60 -32.26
N LEU A 326 -15.87 -5.32 -31.78
CA LEU A 326 -16.25 -6.64 -32.28
C LEU A 326 -16.70 -6.60 -33.75
N ALA A 327 -17.47 -5.60 -34.13
CA ALA A 327 -17.97 -5.42 -35.49
C ALA A 327 -16.92 -4.92 -36.48
N ASN A 328 -15.83 -4.29 -36.00
CA ASN A 328 -14.81 -3.69 -36.86
C ASN A 328 -13.90 -4.76 -37.49
N ALA A 329 -13.95 -4.90 -38.82
CA ALA A 329 -13.15 -5.88 -39.56
C ALA A 329 -11.65 -5.55 -39.62
N ASP A 330 -11.26 -4.29 -39.44
CA ASP A 330 -9.85 -3.84 -39.48
C ASP A 330 -9.10 -4.11 -38.16
N ILE A 331 -9.79 -4.57 -37.11
CA ILE A 331 -9.21 -4.97 -35.84
C ILE A 331 -9.14 -6.49 -35.76
N ARG A 332 -7.94 -7.04 -35.65
CA ARG A 332 -7.73 -8.48 -35.42
C ARG A 332 -8.22 -8.84 -34.03
N LYS A 333 -8.88 -9.97 -33.94
CA LYS A 333 -9.42 -10.50 -32.70
C LYS A 333 -9.32 -12.01 -32.65
N THR A 334 -9.14 -12.51 -31.45
CA THR A 334 -9.25 -13.93 -31.11
C THR A 334 -10.30 -14.10 -30.03
N PHE A 335 -10.76 -15.32 -29.80
CA PHE A 335 -11.82 -15.57 -28.86
C PHE A 335 -11.41 -16.62 -27.83
N ILE A 336 -11.77 -16.39 -26.57
CA ILE A 336 -11.65 -17.37 -25.50
C ILE A 336 -12.95 -17.41 -24.70
N SER A 337 -13.24 -18.51 -24.04
CA SER A 337 -14.35 -18.52 -23.08
C SER A 337 -14.08 -17.57 -21.91
N ALA A 338 -15.01 -16.66 -21.62
CA ALA A 338 -14.88 -15.75 -20.50
C ALA A 338 -14.84 -16.52 -19.15
N ARG A 339 -15.59 -17.64 -19.04
CA ARG A 339 -15.51 -18.51 -17.84
C ARG A 339 -14.15 -19.20 -17.70
N LYS A 340 -13.52 -19.60 -18.82
CA LYS A 340 -12.18 -20.18 -18.80
C LYS A 340 -11.14 -19.20 -18.27
N LEU A 341 -11.24 -17.92 -18.61
CA LEU A 341 -10.36 -16.88 -18.05
C LEU A 341 -10.48 -16.85 -16.52
N PHE A 342 -11.68 -16.73 -15.95
CA PHE A 342 -11.87 -16.72 -14.51
C PHE A 342 -11.45 -18.01 -13.82
N GLN A 343 -11.66 -19.17 -14.48
CA GLN A 343 -11.14 -20.44 -14.00
C GLN A 343 -9.61 -20.43 -13.93
N THR A 344 -8.94 -19.95 -14.99
CA THR A 344 -7.47 -19.82 -15.04
C THR A 344 -6.95 -18.89 -13.95
N ILE A 345 -7.61 -17.74 -13.72
CA ILE A 345 -7.26 -16.82 -12.64
C ILE A 345 -7.38 -17.52 -11.28
N ALA A 346 -8.48 -18.23 -11.03
CA ALA A 346 -8.69 -18.91 -9.75
C ALA A 346 -7.68 -20.06 -9.52
N GLU A 347 -7.36 -20.84 -10.56
CA GLU A 347 -6.32 -21.86 -10.50
C GLU A 347 -4.96 -21.25 -10.15
N LEU A 348 -4.60 -20.13 -10.79
CA LEU A 348 -3.32 -19.45 -10.57
C LEU A 348 -3.25 -18.81 -9.17
N HIS A 349 -4.36 -18.33 -8.64
CA HIS A 349 -4.43 -17.84 -7.25
C HIS A 349 -4.12 -18.94 -6.23
N PHE A 350 -4.56 -20.18 -6.46
CA PHE A 350 -4.20 -21.32 -5.60
C PHE A 350 -2.71 -21.69 -5.74
N GLU A 351 -2.13 -21.55 -6.94
CA GLU A 351 -0.73 -21.88 -7.19
C GLU A 351 0.25 -20.81 -6.66
N SER A 352 -0.09 -19.52 -6.79
CA SER A 352 0.88 -18.43 -6.61
C SER A 352 0.34 -17.17 -5.92
N GLY A 353 -0.96 -17.11 -5.62
CA GLY A 353 -1.59 -15.89 -5.08
C GLY A 353 -1.82 -14.77 -6.12
N TYR A 354 -1.32 -14.90 -7.35
CA TYR A 354 -1.47 -13.95 -8.46
C TYR A 354 -2.58 -14.37 -9.42
N PRO A 355 -3.05 -13.46 -10.31
CA PRO A 355 -2.70 -12.04 -10.46
C PRO A 355 -3.44 -11.15 -9.46
N TYR A 356 -2.95 -9.90 -9.25
CA TYR A 356 -3.78 -8.84 -8.70
C TYR A 356 -4.91 -8.52 -9.67
N ILE A 357 -6.03 -8.05 -9.18
CA ILE A 357 -7.18 -7.66 -10.00
C ILE A 357 -7.45 -6.17 -9.79
N LEU A 358 -7.51 -5.41 -10.87
CA LEU A 358 -8.02 -4.03 -10.91
C LEU A 358 -9.34 -4.03 -11.67
N PHE A 359 -10.42 -3.60 -11.00
CA PHE A 359 -11.74 -3.47 -11.61
C PHE A 359 -11.83 -2.17 -12.40
N GLU A 360 -11.60 -2.26 -13.71
CA GLU A 360 -11.37 -1.10 -14.59
C GLU A 360 -12.48 -0.06 -14.54
N ASP A 361 -13.73 -0.49 -14.74
CA ASP A 361 -14.86 0.44 -14.80
C ASP A 361 -15.18 1.03 -13.42
N THR A 362 -14.94 0.28 -12.34
CA THR A 362 -15.12 0.76 -10.97
C THR A 362 -14.14 1.91 -10.66
N VAL A 363 -12.86 1.75 -10.95
CA VAL A 363 -11.86 2.81 -10.67
C VAL A 363 -12.09 4.01 -11.58
N ASN A 364 -12.46 3.79 -12.84
CA ASN A 364 -12.73 4.87 -13.80
C ASN A 364 -14.07 5.58 -13.54
N ALA A 365 -15.07 4.91 -12.99
CA ALA A 365 -16.32 5.55 -12.57
C ALA A 365 -16.08 6.61 -11.49
N LYS A 366 -15.16 6.33 -10.54
CA LYS A 366 -14.79 7.24 -9.45
C LYS A 366 -13.63 8.19 -9.79
N ASN A 367 -12.99 8.03 -10.94
CA ASN A 367 -11.87 8.88 -11.36
C ASN A 367 -12.28 10.36 -11.41
N PRO A 368 -11.74 11.24 -10.58
CA PRO A 368 -12.07 12.66 -10.62
C PRO A 368 -11.44 13.41 -11.80
N HIS A 369 -10.49 12.79 -12.50
CA HIS A 369 -9.67 13.37 -13.58
C HIS A 369 -9.99 12.76 -14.96
N LYS A 370 -11.27 12.45 -15.23
CA LYS A 370 -11.71 11.80 -16.49
C LYS A 370 -11.32 12.57 -17.75
N LYS A 371 -11.20 13.89 -17.67
CA LYS A 371 -10.78 14.71 -18.81
C LYS A 371 -9.29 14.59 -19.12
N GLU A 372 -8.45 14.28 -18.12
CA GLU A 372 -7.04 14.00 -18.31
C GLU A 372 -6.82 12.63 -18.93
N GLY A 373 -7.55 11.61 -18.48
CA GLY A 373 -7.44 10.26 -19.01
C GLY A 373 -8.13 9.19 -18.17
N ARG A 374 -7.74 7.95 -18.44
CA ARG A 374 -8.22 6.75 -17.75
C ARG A 374 -7.16 6.24 -16.76
N ILE A 375 -7.63 5.59 -15.70
CA ILE A 375 -6.80 4.78 -14.83
C ILE A 375 -6.61 3.42 -15.51
N VAL A 376 -5.35 3.07 -15.82
CA VAL A 376 -4.98 1.93 -16.68
C VAL A 376 -4.21 0.83 -15.96
N MET A 377 -3.77 1.09 -14.74
CA MET A 377 -3.04 0.16 -13.88
C MET A 377 -3.09 0.62 -12.43
N SER A 378 -2.54 -0.19 -11.53
CA SER A 378 -2.26 0.18 -10.15
C SER A 378 -0.77 -0.01 -9.84
N ASN A 379 -0.37 0.25 -8.59
CA ASN A 379 0.99 0.04 -8.09
C ASN A 379 1.23 -1.43 -7.72
N LEU A 380 2.42 -1.69 -7.16
CA LEU A 380 2.84 -3.02 -6.70
C LEU A 380 1.91 -3.62 -5.63
N CYS A 381 1.24 -2.78 -4.82
CA CYS A 381 0.34 -3.21 -3.74
C CYS A 381 -1.15 -2.92 -4.03
N SER A 382 -1.48 -2.47 -5.22
CA SER A 382 -2.86 -2.31 -5.74
C SER A 382 -3.74 -1.27 -5.02
N GLU A 383 -3.17 -0.32 -4.23
CA GLU A 383 -3.92 0.74 -3.56
C GLU A 383 -3.92 2.08 -4.31
N ILE A 384 -3.06 2.26 -5.32
CA ILE A 384 -2.96 3.52 -6.07
C ILE A 384 -3.79 3.42 -7.35
N ALA A 385 -4.69 4.38 -7.53
CA ALA A 385 -5.54 4.49 -8.71
C ALA A 385 -5.51 5.96 -9.22
N GLN A 386 -4.58 6.25 -10.11
CA GLN A 386 -4.34 7.59 -10.66
C GLN A 386 -4.14 7.51 -12.18
N VAL A 387 -4.36 8.63 -12.87
CA VAL A 387 -4.21 8.72 -14.32
C VAL A 387 -2.73 8.85 -14.69
N ASN A 388 -2.29 8.05 -15.66
CA ASN A 388 -1.01 8.22 -16.35
C ASN A 388 -1.25 8.78 -17.75
N THR A 389 -0.38 9.68 -18.21
CA THR A 389 -0.41 10.17 -19.60
C THR A 389 0.89 9.83 -20.35
N ALA A 390 0.77 9.57 -21.64
CA ALA A 390 1.88 9.10 -22.46
C ALA A 390 3.00 10.13 -22.62
N SER A 391 4.26 9.67 -22.50
CA SER A 391 5.45 10.39 -22.93
C SER A 391 5.79 10.06 -24.38
N GLN A 392 6.50 10.97 -25.06
CA GLN A 392 7.04 10.75 -26.43
C GLN A 392 8.55 10.98 -26.42
N PHE A 393 9.24 10.24 -27.27
CA PHE A 393 10.69 10.22 -27.33
C PHE A 393 11.20 10.34 -28.77
N SER A 394 12.39 10.91 -28.93
CA SER A 394 13.18 10.80 -30.15
C SER A 394 14.00 9.49 -30.18
N GLU A 395 14.59 9.16 -31.29
CA GLU A 395 15.39 7.93 -31.48
C GLU A 395 16.60 7.82 -30.53
N ASP A 396 17.09 8.94 -30.00
CA ASP A 396 18.15 9.00 -28.97
C ASP A 396 17.65 8.89 -27.55
N LEU A 397 16.37 8.53 -27.37
CA LEU A 397 15.68 8.40 -26.07
C LEU A 397 15.48 9.73 -25.31
N THR A 398 15.66 10.87 -25.96
CA THR A 398 15.34 12.19 -25.38
C THR A 398 13.83 12.41 -25.39
N PHE A 399 13.28 12.95 -24.31
CA PHE A 399 11.86 13.30 -24.27
C PHE A 399 11.54 14.42 -25.25
N THR A 400 10.66 14.17 -26.21
CA THR A 400 10.03 15.19 -27.05
C THR A 400 8.75 15.73 -26.42
N LYS A 401 8.07 14.89 -25.61
CA LYS A 401 6.95 15.28 -24.74
C LYS A 401 7.05 14.49 -23.44
N VAL A 402 7.08 15.17 -22.33
CA VAL A 402 7.03 14.54 -21.01
C VAL A 402 5.56 14.40 -20.61
N GLY A 403 5.11 13.15 -20.44
CA GLY A 403 3.80 12.81 -19.88
C GLY A 403 3.79 12.90 -18.35
N HIS A 404 2.69 12.48 -17.74
CA HIS A 404 2.55 12.33 -16.30
C HIS A 404 2.55 10.84 -15.94
N ASP A 405 3.59 10.39 -15.26
CA ASP A 405 3.61 9.12 -14.56
C ASP A 405 3.35 9.33 -13.07
N VAL A 406 3.05 8.27 -12.35
CA VAL A 406 2.50 8.33 -11.00
C VAL A 406 3.50 7.86 -9.95
N CYS A 407 3.49 8.50 -8.80
CA CYS A 407 4.12 8.01 -7.58
C CYS A 407 3.18 8.09 -6.39
N CYS A 408 3.48 7.34 -5.32
CA CYS A 408 2.66 7.29 -4.12
C CYS A 408 3.37 7.88 -2.90
N ASN A 409 2.70 8.79 -2.19
CA ASN A 409 3.14 9.38 -0.93
C ASN A 409 2.21 8.87 0.17
N LEU A 410 2.65 7.85 0.93
CA LEU A 410 1.78 7.09 1.81
C LEU A 410 2.06 7.33 3.29
N GLY A 411 0.99 7.23 4.08
CA GLY A 411 1.01 7.18 5.52
C GLY A 411 -0.26 6.52 6.05
N SER A 412 -0.27 6.10 7.30
CA SER A 412 -1.40 5.38 7.87
C SER A 412 -1.77 5.88 9.26
N ILE A 413 -3.07 6.01 9.49
CA ILE A 413 -3.67 6.29 10.80
C ILE A 413 -3.90 4.96 11.52
N ASN A 414 -3.45 4.86 12.76
CA ASN A 414 -3.79 3.75 13.64
C ASN A 414 -5.19 4.00 14.22
N ILE A 415 -6.18 3.26 13.75
CA ILE A 415 -7.59 3.45 14.09
C ILE A 415 -7.81 3.45 15.60
N ALA A 416 -7.30 2.47 16.33
CA ALA A 416 -7.51 2.38 17.76
C ALA A 416 -6.92 3.57 18.52
N ARG A 417 -5.72 4.02 18.11
CA ARG A 417 -5.06 5.16 18.73
C ARG A 417 -5.68 6.50 18.36
N ALA A 418 -6.18 6.62 17.14
CA ALA A 418 -6.93 7.79 16.72
C ALA A 418 -8.25 7.90 17.51
N MET A 419 -8.93 6.78 17.71
CA MET A 419 -10.16 6.74 18.53
C MET A 419 -9.92 7.05 20.00
N ASP A 420 -8.81 6.60 20.61
CA ASP A 420 -8.43 6.95 22.01
C ASP A 420 -8.41 8.48 22.25
N GLN A 421 -8.26 9.30 21.19
CA GLN A 421 -8.26 10.77 21.23
C GLN A 421 -9.10 11.35 20.07
N ALA A 422 -10.31 10.87 19.91
CA ALA A 422 -11.17 11.21 18.79
C ALA A 422 -11.59 12.69 18.72
N ALA A 423 -11.55 13.42 19.83
CA ALA A 423 -11.77 14.87 19.85
C ALA A 423 -10.75 15.64 18.99
N ASP A 424 -9.53 15.11 18.82
CA ASP A 424 -8.47 15.70 17.99
C ASP A 424 -8.39 15.11 16.57
N PHE A 425 -9.39 14.32 16.17
CA PHE A 425 -9.36 13.58 14.88
C PHE A 425 -9.17 14.50 13.68
N GLU A 426 -9.84 15.64 13.62
CA GLU A 426 -9.65 16.64 12.57
C GLU A 426 -8.19 17.10 12.49
N LYS A 427 -7.58 17.43 13.64
CA LYS A 427 -6.19 17.89 13.71
C LYS A 427 -5.23 16.79 13.26
N LEU A 428 -5.44 15.55 13.70
CA LEU A 428 -4.63 14.39 13.30
C LEU A 428 -4.64 14.21 11.77
N ILE A 429 -5.82 14.22 11.14
CA ILE A 429 -5.94 14.07 9.69
C ILE A 429 -5.29 15.26 8.96
N ALA A 430 -5.51 16.50 9.44
CA ALA A 430 -4.92 17.68 8.82
C ALA A 430 -3.38 17.67 8.87
N ASN A 431 -2.80 17.31 10.01
CA ASN A 431 -1.35 17.17 10.16
C ASN A 431 -0.79 16.06 9.25
N SER A 432 -1.49 14.94 9.15
CA SER A 432 -1.09 13.80 8.30
C SER A 432 -1.10 14.17 6.81
N ILE A 433 -2.16 14.82 6.33
CA ILE A 433 -2.24 15.29 4.93
C ILE A 433 -1.13 16.32 4.63
N ARG A 434 -0.90 17.30 5.54
CA ARG A 434 0.18 18.28 5.40
C ARG A 434 1.56 17.61 5.35
N ALA A 435 1.79 16.59 6.18
CA ALA A 435 3.03 15.82 6.21
C ALA A 435 3.26 15.07 4.88
N LEU A 436 2.23 14.43 4.33
CA LEU A 436 2.34 13.71 3.05
C LEU A 436 2.49 14.69 1.86
N ASP A 437 1.82 15.84 1.87
CA ASP A 437 2.02 16.91 0.88
C ASP A 437 3.48 17.39 0.86
N ARG A 438 4.13 17.49 2.04
CA ARG A 438 5.54 17.83 2.14
C ARG A 438 6.44 16.83 1.41
N ILE A 439 6.15 15.52 1.51
CA ILE A 439 6.91 14.48 0.81
C ILE A 439 6.84 14.70 -0.70
N SER A 440 5.63 14.91 -1.23
CA SER A 440 5.42 15.19 -2.65
C SER A 440 6.26 16.39 -3.14
N ARG A 441 6.33 17.46 -2.36
CA ARG A 441 7.04 18.70 -2.73
C ARG A 441 8.57 18.65 -2.56
N THR A 442 9.11 17.62 -1.90
CA THR A 442 10.56 17.53 -1.59
C THR A 442 11.27 16.33 -2.19
N SER A 443 10.54 15.41 -2.81
CA SER A 443 11.14 14.22 -3.43
C SER A 443 12.03 14.59 -4.61
N ASP A 444 13.23 14.00 -4.66
CA ASP A 444 14.18 14.15 -5.77
C ASP A 444 13.93 13.08 -6.84
N LEU A 445 13.25 13.47 -7.89
CA LEU A 445 12.81 12.60 -8.98
C LEU A 445 13.46 12.96 -10.34
N ASP A 446 14.61 13.62 -10.33
CA ASP A 446 15.29 14.09 -11.55
C ASP A 446 15.68 12.94 -12.51
N SER A 447 15.92 11.73 -11.97
CA SER A 447 16.19 10.53 -12.79
C SER A 447 14.96 9.97 -13.51
N ALA A 448 13.74 10.45 -13.16
CA ALA A 448 12.47 9.99 -13.73
C ALA A 448 11.59 11.20 -14.11
N PRO A 449 11.85 11.91 -15.21
CA PRO A 449 11.20 13.17 -15.56
C PRO A 449 9.66 13.12 -15.64
N SER A 450 9.09 12.02 -16.11
CA SER A 450 7.63 11.84 -16.19
C SER A 450 6.99 11.68 -14.80
N ILE A 451 7.65 10.96 -13.89
CA ILE A 451 7.24 10.87 -12.48
C ILE A 451 7.35 12.24 -11.81
N LYS A 452 8.50 12.94 -12.01
CA LYS A 452 8.70 14.28 -11.45
C LYS A 452 7.59 15.24 -11.88
N LYS A 453 7.25 15.22 -13.18
CA LYS A 453 6.20 16.08 -13.74
C LYS A 453 4.82 15.73 -13.16
N GLY A 454 4.43 14.45 -13.15
CA GLY A 454 3.15 14.02 -12.59
C GLY A 454 3.03 14.31 -11.09
N ASN A 455 4.10 14.08 -10.31
CA ASN A 455 4.13 14.43 -8.89
C ASN A 455 3.98 15.93 -8.65
N ALA A 456 4.68 16.77 -9.43
CA ALA A 456 4.60 18.23 -9.31
C ALA A 456 3.23 18.79 -9.74
N ALA A 457 2.59 18.17 -10.76
CA ALA A 457 1.26 18.57 -11.21
C ALA A 457 0.17 18.20 -10.20
N ASN A 458 0.25 17.00 -9.62
CA ASN A 458 -0.85 16.41 -8.86
C ASN A 458 -0.69 16.53 -7.34
N HIS A 459 0.54 16.58 -6.83
CA HIS A 459 0.83 16.50 -5.39
C HIS A 459 -0.02 15.44 -4.68
N ALA A 460 -0.26 14.30 -5.37
CA ALA A 460 -1.14 13.25 -4.87
C ALA A 460 -0.55 12.59 -3.61
N VAL A 461 -1.43 12.31 -2.66
CA VAL A 461 -1.10 11.62 -1.41
C VAL A 461 -2.03 10.43 -1.22
N GLY A 462 -1.66 9.51 -0.33
CA GLY A 462 -2.46 8.35 0.03
C GLY A 462 -2.44 8.13 1.54
N LEU A 463 -3.30 8.83 2.26
CA LEU A 463 -3.50 8.58 3.67
C LEU A 463 -4.43 7.38 3.84
N GLY A 464 -3.94 6.33 4.49
CA GLY A 464 -4.68 5.12 4.80
C GLY A 464 -4.88 4.92 6.29
N ALA A 465 -5.27 3.70 6.66
CA ALA A 465 -5.47 3.33 8.04
C ALA A 465 -5.00 1.89 8.30
N MET A 466 -4.70 1.58 9.57
CA MET A 466 -4.32 0.27 10.06
C MET A 466 -4.93 0.04 11.45
N ASN A 467 -4.86 -1.20 11.94
CA ASN A 467 -5.38 -1.58 13.25
C ASN A 467 -6.92 -1.62 13.37
N LEU A 468 -7.61 -1.93 12.26
CA LEU A 468 -9.06 -2.09 12.31
C LEU A 468 -9.43 -3.29 13.19
N HIS A 469 -8.85 -4.48 12.94
CA HIS A 469 -9.16 -5.66 13.74
C HIS A 469 -8.78 -5.46 15.21
N GLY A 470 -7.66 -4.79 15.49
CA GLY A 470 -7.26 -4.44 16.85
C GLY A 470 -8.30 -3.56 17.56
N PHE A 471 -8.84 -2.54 16.89
CA PHE A 471 -9.90 -1.71 17.43
C PHE A 471 -11.20 -2.50 17.69
N LEU A 472 -11.61 -3.31 16.71
CA LEU A 472 -12.83 -4.11 16.82
C LEU A 472 -12.75 -5.10 17.99
N ALA A 473 -11.64 -5.85 18.07
CA ALA A 473 -11.45 -6.87 19.11
C ALA A 473 -11.39 -6.25 20.52
N THR A 474 -10.69 -5.13 20.70
CA THR A 474 -10.64 -4.42 21.99
C THR A 474 -11.98 -3.80 22.40
N ASN A 475 -12.89 -3.60 21.45
CA ASN A 475 -14.27 -3.17 21.69
C ASN A 475 -15.29 -4.31 21.66
N HIS A 476 -14.84 -5.57 21.72
CA HIS A 476 -15.69 -6.76 21.71
C HIS A 476 -16.65 -6.83 20.50
N ILE A 477 -16.14 -6.49 19.32
CA ILE A 477 -16.86 -6.55 18.03
C ILE A 477 -16.20 -7.60 17.15
N TYR A 478 -16.97 -8.58 16.69
CA TYR A 478 -16.48 -9.55 15.71
C TYR A 478 -16.22 -8.88 14.37
N TYR A 479 -15.12 -9.26 13.72
CA TYR A 479 -14.71 -8.70 12.43
C TYR A 479 -15.77 -8.87 11.33
N ASP A 480 -16.48 -9.97 11.33
CA ASP A 480 -17.52 -10.32 10.35
C ASP A 480 -18.93 -9.85 10.73
N SER A 481 -19.04 -8.97 11.74
CA SER A 481 -20.33 -8.44 12.18
C SER A 481 -20.80 -7.24 11.36
N GLN A 482 -22.09 -6.93 11.45
CA GLN A 482 -22.65 -5.72 10.85
C GLN A 482 -22.11 -4.46 11.53
N GLU A 483 -21.80 -4.53 12.80
CA GLU A 483 -21.19 -3.44 13.56
C GLU A 483 -19.78 -3.11 13.05
N ALA A 484 -18.99 -4.11 12.66
CA ALA A 484 -17.67 -3.88 12.06
C ALA A 484 -17.76 -3.15 10.73
N ILE A 485 -18.70 -3.54 9.87
CA ILE A 485 -18.97 -2.88 8.58
C ILE A 485 -19.44 -1.44 8.82
N ASP A 486 -20.38 -1.24 9.74
CA ASP A 486 -20.92 0.08 10.06
C ASP A 486 -19.88 1.03 10.67
N PHE A 487 -19.06 0.54 11.60
CA PHE A 487 -17.95 1.32 12.15
C PHE A 487 -16.95 1.72 11.06
N THR A 488 -16.60 0.79 10.18
CA THR A 488 -15.67 1.06 9.06
C THR A 488 -16.22 2.14 8.12
N ASP A 489 -17.49 2.04 7.76
CA ASP A 489 -18.22 3.05 6.95
C ASP A 489 -18.14 4.44 7.62
N CYS A 490 -18.45 4.52 8.92
CA CYS A 490 -18.42 5.78 9.69
C CYS A 490 -17.01 6.36 9.83
N PHE A 491 -16.02 5.54 10.11
CA PHE A 491 -14.64 5.99 10.30
C PHE A 491 -14.08 6.60 9.01
N PHE A 492 -14.23 5.91 7.88
CA PHE A 492 -13.74 6.41 6.59
C PHE A 492 -14.57 7.58 6.04
N TYR A 493 -15.86 7.66 6.36
CA TYR A 493 -16.67 8.84 6.07
C TYR A 493 -16.11 10.10 6.76
N ALA A 494 -15.81 10.02 8.05
CA ALA A 494 -15.19 11.13 8.78
C ALA A 494 -13.78 11.44 8.25
N MET A 495 -12.97 10.41 8.00
CA MET A 495 -11.61 10.57 7.48
C MET A 495 -11.59 11.27 6.13
N ALA A 496 -12.50 10.93 5.21
CA ALA A 496 -12.64 11.58 3.91
C ALA A 496 -12.96 13.07 4.05
N TYR A 497 -13.94 13.41 4.87
CA TYR A 497 -14.31 14.80 5.12
C TYR A 497 -13.13 15.64 5.59
N TYR A 498 -12.41 15.17 6.62
CA TYR A 498 -11.30 15.93 7.19
C TYR A 498 -10.09 15.96 6.25
N ALA A 499 -9.87 14.93 5.43
CA ALA A 499 -8.82 14.93 4.41
C ALA A 499 -9.10 15.97 3.31
N PHE A 500 -10.32 16.03 2.76
CA PHE A 500 -10.70 17.06 1.79
C PHE A 500 -10.65 18.47 2.40
N LYS A 501 -11.08 18.63 3.65
CA LYS A 501 -10.99 19.90 4.38
C LYS A 501 -9.54 20.35 4.55
N ALA A 502 -8.63 19.43 4.88
CA ALA A 502 -7.20 19.71 5.01
C ALA A 502 -6.57 20.14 3.68
N SER A 503 -6.85 19.41 2.58
CA SER A 503 -6.35 19.78 1.26
C SER A 503 -6.92 21.13 0.75
N ASN A 504 -8.18 21.43 1.06
CA ASN A 504 -8.77 22.73 0.76
C ASN A 504 -8.09 23.87 1.55
N HIS A 505 -7.73 23.65 2.81
CA HIS A 505 -6.94 24.61 3.58
C HIS A 505 -5.52 24.79 3.01
N LEU A 506 -4.87 23.69 2.61
CA LEU A 506 -3.56 23.75 1.95
C LEU A 506 -3.60 24.51 0.62
N ALA A 507 -4.70 24.42 -0.13
CA ALA A 507 -4.86 25.15 -1.38
C ALA A 507 -4.86 26.66 -1.18
N LYS A 508 -5.34 27.17 -0.04
CA LYS A 508 -5.25 28.60 0.32
C LYS A 508 -3.79 29.07 0.50
N GLU A 509 -2.93 28.18 1.00
CA GLU A 509 -1.54 28.51 1.30
C GLU A 509 -0.62 28.27 0.10
N LYS A 510 -0.84 27.21 -0.66
CA LYS A 510 0.10 26.68 -1.65
C LYS A 510 -0.44 26.66 -3.08
N GLY A 511 -1.70 27.01 -3.29
CA GLY A 511 -2.39 26.87 -4.58
C GLY A 511 -2.97 25.48 -4.80
N THR A 512 -3.72 25.35 -5.89
CA THR A 512 -4.35 24.11 -6.31
C THR A 512 -3.39 23.21 -7.10
N PHE A 513 -3.67 21.90 -7.15
CA PHE A 513 -3.01 21.03 -8.13
C PHE A 513 -3.36 21.45 -9.57
N GLU A 514 -2.50 21.11 -10.56
CA GLU A 514 -2.55 21.68 -11.92
C GLU A 514 -3.88 21.41 -12.64
N GLY A 515 -4.44 20.24 -12.59
CA GLY A 515 -5.68 19.87 -13.29
C GLY A 515 -6.98 20.14 -12.53
N PHE A 516 -6.97 20.91 -11.43
CA PHE A 516 -8.13 21.08 -10.56
C PHE A 516 -9.38 21.57 -11.30
N SER A 517 -9.28 22.60 -12.13
CA SER A 517 -10.43 23.20 -12.85
C SER A 517 -11.14 22.22 -13.81
N GLU A 518 -10.43 21.19 -14.28
CA GLU A 518 -10.95 20.17 -15.17
C GLU A 518 -11.49 18.94 -14.44
N SER A 519 -11.30 18.87 -13.11
CA SER A 519 -11.71 17.75 -12.28
C SER A 519 -13.19 17.81 -11.88
N SER A 520 -13.78 16.67 -11.53
CA SER A 520 -15.10 16.61 -10.92
C SER A 520 -15.17 17.12 -9.48
N TYR A 521 -14.04 17.50 -8.91
CA TYR A 521 -13.98 18.25 -7.66
C TYR A 521 -14.39 19.71 -7.88
N ALA A 522 -13.95 20.33 -8.99
CA ALA A 522 -14.20 21.74 -9.29
C ALA A 522 -15.68 22.05 -9.52
N ASP A 523 -16.43 21.14 -10.18
CA ASP A 523 -17.85 21.28 -10.37
C ASP A 523 -18.67 20.72 -9.18
N GLY A 524 -18.02 19.99 -8.26
CA GLY A 524 -18.61 19.40 -7.07
C GLY A 524 -19.33 18.07 -7.30
N SER A 525 -19.39 17.57 -8.52
CA SER A 525 -20.12 16.34 -8.86
C SER A 525 -19.53 15.09 -8.16
N TYR A 526 -18.24 15.07 -7.88
CA TYR A 526 -17.60 14.01 -7.09
C TYR A 526 -18.24 13.81 -5.71
N PHE A 527 -18.75 14.89 -5.11
CA PHE A 527 -19.27 14.92 -3.74
C PHE A 527 -20.77 14.65 -3.62
N TYR A 528 -21.50 14.35 -4.70
CA TYR A 528 -22.95 14.15 -4.65
C TYR A 528 -23.39 13.10 -3.63
N GLN A 529 -22.60 12.03 -3.45
CA GLN A 529 -22.89 11.01 -2.43
C GLN A 529 -22.93 11.57 -0.99
N TYR A 530 -22.26 12.71 -0.72
CA TYR A 530 -22.18 13.35 0.59
C TYR A 530 -23.15 14.54 0.72
N THR A 531 -23.45 15.21 -0.38
CA THR A 531 -24.30 16.41 -0.39
C THR A 531 -25.77 16.12 -0.61
N GLU A 532 -26.10 14.99 -1.27
CA GLU A 532 -27.48 14.61 -1.61
C GLU A 532 -28.08 13.55 -0.68
N GLN A 533 -27.25 12.90 0.13
CA GLN A 533 -27.68 11.84 1.05
C GLN A 533 -27.28 12.19 2.49
N ASN A 534 -28.16 11.91 3.45
CA ASN A 534 -27.83 11.98 4.85
C ASN A 534 -27.08 10.71 5.25
N PHE A 535 -25.99 10.85 5.99
CA PHE A 535 -25.18 9.74 6.49
C PHE A 535 -25.33 9.59 8.00
N GLU A 536 -25.70 8.40 8.44
CA GLU A 536 -25.83 8.07 9.87
C GLU A 536 -25.33 6.64 10.13
N PRO A 537 -24.79 6.36 11.33
CA PRO A 537 -24.50 5.00 11.77
C PRO A 537 -25.77 4.13 11.72
N LYS A 538 -25.65 2.92 11.21
CA LYS A 538 -26.78 2.01 10.99
C LYS A 538 -27.16 1.21 12.23
N THR A 539 -26.16 0.92 13.10
CA THR A 539 -26.33 0.09 14.28
C THR A 539 -26.29 0.94 15.56
N GLN A 540 -27.09 0.56 16.55
CA GLN A 540 -27.10 1.27 17.83
C GLN A 540 -25.77 1.12 18.58
N ARG A 541 -25.10 -0.03 18.40
CA ARG A 541 -23.78 -0.28 18.99
C ARG A 541 -22.75 0.74 18.50
N VAL A 542 -22.68 0.99 17.17
CA VAL A 542 -21.76 1.95 16.59
C VAL A 542 -22.11 3.39 16.98
N LYS A 543 -23.40 3.76 17.01
CA LYS A 543 -23.83 5.09 17.54
C LYS A 543 -23.28 5.34 18.94
N ASN A 544 -23.45 4.35 19.82
CA ASN A 544 -22.98 4.45 21.22
C ASN A 544 -21.44 4.52 21.25
N LEU A 545 -20.76 3.70 20.47
CA LEU A 545 -19.30 3.64 20.41
C LEU A 545 -18.69 4.98 19.95
N LEU A 546 -19.22 5.57 18.89
CA LEU A 546 -18.77 6.89 18.41
C LEU A 546 -18.98 7.98 19.46
N ALA A 547 -20.11 7.96 20.16
CA ALA A 547 -20.38 8.88 21.25
C ALA A 547 -19.46 8.68 22.46
N GLU A 548 -19.16 7.42 22.83
CA GLU A 548 -18.24 7.07 23.89
C GLU A 548 -16.82 7.60 23.65
N TYR A 549 -16.32 7.41 22.43
CA TYR A 549 -15.01 7.91 22.02
C TYR A 549 -15.00 9.41 21.67
N GLY A 550 -16.16 10.02 21.46
CA GLY A 550 -16.31 11.43 21.12
C GLY A 550 -16.00 11.75 19.64
N LEU A 551 -16.09 10.76 18.75
CA LEU A 551 -15.98 11.01 17.31
C LEU A 551 -17.29 11.56 16.76
N THR A 552 -17.27 12.83 16.35
CA THR A 552 -18.40 13.48 15.70
C THR A 552 -18.32 13.31 14.19
N LEU A 553 -19.37 12.75 13.59
CA LEU A 553 -19.46 12.65 12.13
C LEU A 553 -19.88 13.98 11.52
N PRO A 554 -19.28 14.41 10.39
CA PRO A 554 -19.71 15.60 9.69
C PRO A 554 -21.14 15.42 9.15
N SER A 555 -21.94 16.48 9.29
CA SER A 555 -23.31 16.49 8.76
C SER A 555 -23.32 16.72 7.24
N GLN A 556 -24.46 16.46 6.60
CA GLN A 556 -24.66 16.81 5.19
C GLN A 556 -24.42 18.30 4.92
N GLU A 557 -24.80 19.16 5.86
CA GLU A 557 -24.59 20.62 5.77
C GLU A 557 -23.10 20.99 5.86
N ASP A 558 -22.33 20.28 6.69
CA ASP A 558 -20.86 20.47 6.76
C ASP A 558 -20.22 20.11 5.41
N TRP A 559 -20.64 19.00 4.78
CA TRP A 559 -20.19 18.64 3.45
C TRP A 559 -20.56 19.70 2.40
N ARG A 560 -21.80 20.23 2.41
CA ARG A 560 -22.21 21.30 1.49
C ARG A 560 -21.33 22.53 1.61
N LYS A 561 -21.04 22.95 2.84
CA LYS A 561 -20.13 24.09 3.11
C LYS A 561 -18.71 23.81 2.63
N LEU A 562 -18.19 22.61 2.88
CA LEU A 562 -16.88 22.21 2.39
C LEU A 562 -16.82 22.20 0.86
N VAL A 563 -17.81 21.60 0.20
CA VAL A 563 -17.88 21.55 -1.26
C VAL A 563 -17.97 22.96 -1.87
N GLN A 564 -18.71 23.86 -1.26
CA GLN A 564 -18.74 25.25 -1.69
C GLN A 564 -17.35 25.90 -1.58
N SER A 565 -16.64 25.69 -0.47
CA SER A 565 -15.26 26.17 -0.29
C SER A 565 -14.29 25.54 -1.30
N ILE A 566 -14.47 24.25 -1.62
CA ILE A 566 -13.64 23.57 -2.64
C ILE A 566 -13.87 24.18 -4.03
N LYS A 567 -15.12 24.49 -4.40
CA LYS A 567 -15.44 25.18 -5.67
C LYS A 567 -14.80 26.56 -5.78
N GLU A 568 -14.72 27.28 -4.67
CA GLU A 568 -14.18 28.66 -4.62
C GLU A 568 -12.66 28.70 -4.57
N ILE A 569 -12.03 27.77 -3.83
CA ILE A 569 -10.61 27.83 -3.50
C ILE A 569 -9.83 26.70 -4.18
N GLY A 570 -10.42 25.50 -4.25
CA GLY A 570 -9.82 24.31 -4.81
C GLY A 570 -9.24 23.36 -3.78
N LEU A 571 -8.46 22.37 -4.27
CA LEU A 571 -7.72 21.39 -3.50
C LEU A 571 -6.23 21.45 -3.87
N ALA A 572 -5.34 21.29 -2.89
CA ALA A 572 -3.90 21.27 -3.10
C ALA A 572 -3.39 19.93 -3.68
N ASN A 573 -4.15 18.86 -3.50
CA ASN A 573 -3.77 17.50 -3.84
C ASN A 573 -4.84 16.86 -4.73
N ALA A 574 -4.42 16.20 -5.81
CA ALA A 574 -5.31 15.54 -6.77
C ALA A 574 -5.96 14.28 -6.21
N HIS A 575 -5.28 13.60 -5.27
CA HIS A 575 -5.78 12.44 -4.54
C HIS A 575 -5.35 12.51 -3.07
N LEU A 576 -6.15 11.91 -2.18
CA LEU A 576 -5.97 12.05 -0.73
C LEU A 576 -5.87 10.73 0.02
N LEU A 577 -6.67 9.73 -0.32
CA LEU A 577 -6.84 8.50 0.45
C LEU A 577 -6.49 7.25 -0.35
N ALA A 578 -5.69 6.38 0.27
CA ALA A 578 -5.37 5.04 -0.23
C ALA A 578 -5.02 4.14 0.95
N VAL A 579 -5.44 2.89 0.96
CA VAL A 579 -5.14 1.97 2.07
C VAL A 579 -4.10 0.94 1.64
N ALA A 580 -2.87 1.16 2.13
CA ALA A 580 -1.73 0.28 1.91
C ALA A 580 -1.76 -0.98 2.81
N PRO A 581 -0.95 -2.02 2.51
CA PRO A 581 -0.90 -3.25 3.30
C PRO A 581 -0.36 -3.05 4.72
N THR A 582 0.49 -2.06 4.95
CA THR A 582 1.12 -1.66 6.22
C THR A 582 1.94 -2.75 6.93
N GLY A 583 2.45 -3.76 6.20
CA GLY A 583 3.10 -4.93 6.77
C GLY A 583 4.25 -4.65 7.75
N SER A 584 5.15 -3.69 7.43
CA SER A 584 6.28 -3.34 8.31
C SER A 584 5.93 -2.30 9.37
N ILE A 585 5.17 -1.25 8.99
CA ILE A 585 4.87 -0.15 9.91
C ILE A 585 3.87 -0.54 11.00
N SER A 586 3.01 -1.55 10.75
CA SER A 586 2.13 -2.08 11.78
C SER A 586 2.90 -2.75 12.94
N TYR A 587 4.04 -3.41 12.66
CA TYR A 587 4.91 -3.93 13.72
C TYR A 587 5.53 -2.80 14.56
N LEU A 588 6.01 -1.71 13.93
CA LEU A 588 6.53 -0.54 14.67
C LEU A 588 5.47 0.03 15.63
N SER A 589 4.23 0.10 15.18
CA SER A 589 3.09 0.61 15.96
C SER A 589 2.45 -0.48 16.82
N SER A 590 2.99 -1.71 16.83
CA SER A 590 2.47 -2.86 17.58
C SER A 590 0.97 -3.07 17.39
N CYS A 591 0.49 -3.06 16.15
CA CYS A 591 -0.93 -3.08 15.81
C CYS A 591 -1.23 -4.05 14.65
N THR A 592 -2.51 -4.29 14.35
CA THR A 592 -2.89 -5.15 13.24
C THR A 592 -2.72 -4.43 11.89
N PRO A 593 -2.29 -5.14 10.82
CA PRO A 593 -2.01 -4.50 9.55
C PRO A 593 -3.30 -4.10 8.80
N SER A 594 -3.28 -2.94 8.15
CA SER A 594 -4.33 -2.47 7.24
C SER A 594 -5.75 -2.60 7.84
N LEU A 595 -6.72 -2.99 7.01
CA LEU A 595 -8.11 -3.29 7.41
C LEU A 595 -8.37 -4.78 7.57
N GLN A 596 -7.39 -5.63 7.25
CA GLN A 596 -7.57 -7.09 7.25
C GLN A 596 -7.58 -7.69 8.67
N PRO A 597 -8.22 -8.85 8.86
CA PRO A 597 -8.17 -9.57 10.12
C PRO A 597 -6.77 -10.15 10.35
N VAL A 598 -6.40 -10.37 11.61
CA VAL A 598 -5.14 -11.07 11.96
C VAL A 598 -5.17 -12.51 11.46
N VAL A 599 -4.00 -13.03 11.13
CA VAL A 599 -3.84 -14.44 10.70
C VAL A 599 -4.06 -15.39 11.89
N SER A 600 -3.57 -15.01 13.07
CA SER A 600 -3.81 -15.75 14.32
C SER A 600 -3.70 -14.79 15.52
N PRO A 601 -4.23 -15.17 16.71
CA PRO A 601 -4.11 -14.37 17.92
C PRO A 601 -2.66 -14.11 18.35
N VAL A 602 -1.77 -15.06 18.13
CA VAL A 602 -0.31 -14.93 18.26
C VAL A 602 0.32 -15.41 16.96
N GLU A 603 0.84 -14.49 16.19
CA GLU A 603 1.48 -14.79 14.91
C GLU A 603 2.90 -15.32 15.15
N VAL A 604 3.33 -16.31 14.37
CA VAL A 604 4.70 -16.83 14.39
C VAL A 604 5.45 -16.30 13.18
N ARG A 605 6.61 -15.67 13.41
CA ARG A 605 7.48 -15.14 12.36
C ARG A 605 8.86 -15.76 12.44
N LYS A 606 9.46 -16.05 11.29
CA LYS A 606 10.85 -16.49 11.19
C LYS A 606 11.74 -15.27 10.91
N GLU A 607 12.61 -14.94 11.85
CA GLU A 607 13.45 -13.73 11.79
C GLU A 607 14.93 -14.10 11.67
N GLY A 608 15.33 -14.57 10.50
CA GLY A 608 16.71 -14.89 10.17
C GLY A 608 17.41 -15.79 11.22
N ALA A 609 18.55 -15.36 11.72
CA ALA A 609 19.33 -16.12 12.71
C ALA A 609 18.66 -16.22 14.10
N LEU A 610 17.67 -15.38 14.40
CA LEU A 610 16.95 -15.43 15.68
C LEU A 610 15.93 -16.58 15.74
N GLY A 611 15.59 -17.19 14.60
CA GLY A 611 14.57 -18.23 14.54
C GLY A 611 13.17 -17.67 14.67
N ARG A 612 12.30 -18.36 15.44
CA ARG A 612 10.89 -17.99 15.60
C ARG A 612 10.71 -16.84 16.59
N VAL A 613 9.93 -15.84 16.19
CA VAL A 613 9.48 -14.73 17.03
C VAL A 613 7.95 -14.75 17.07
N TYR A 614 7.39 -14.64 18.25
CA TYR A 614 5.95 -14.69 18.51
C TYR A 614 5.39 -13.28 18.66
N VAL A 615 4.35 -12.96 17.92
CA VAL A 615 3.76 -11.62 17.84
C VAL A 615 2.33 -11.66 18.31
N PRO A 616 2.05 -11.32 19.56
CA PRO A 616 0.69 -11.25 20.07
C PRO A 616 -0.07 -10.09 19.38
N ALA A 617 -1.36 -10.29 19.11
CA ALA A 617 -2.22 -9.28 18.52
C ALA A 617 -2.34 -8.04 19.43
N TYR A 618 -2.80 -6.92 18.86
CA TYR A 618 -2.89 -5.64 19.55
C TYR A 618 -3.68 -5.72 20.85
N LYS A 619 -3.05 -5.38 21.99
CA LYS A 619 -3.66 -5.39 23.34
C LYS A 619 -4.45 -6.68 23.64
N ILE A 620 -3.97 -7.82 23.15
CA ILE A 620 -4.63 -9.11 23.37
C ILE A 620 -4.63 -9.48 24.86
N ASP A 621 -5.77 -9.97 25.36
CA ASP A 621 -5.96 -10.47 26.71
C ASP A 621 -6.97 -11.64 26.71
N ALA A 622 -7.35 -12.11 27.88
CA ALA A 622 -8.30 -13.22 28.04
C ALA A 622 -9.72 -12.85 27.57
N ASP A 623 -10.11 -11.59 27.72
CA ASP A 623 -11.47 -11.12 27.45
C ASP A 623 -11.68 -10.90 25.94
N ASN A 624 -10.67 -10.40 25.23
CA ASN A 624 -10.75 -10.13 23.80
C ASN A 624 -10.20 -11.23 22.90
N TYR A 625 -9.55 -12.26 23.46
CA TYR A 625 -8.95 -13.38 22.70
C TYR A 625 -9.92 -14.02 21.71
N VAL A 626 -11.19 -14.20 22.08
CA VAL A 626 -12.20 -14.87 21.24
C VAL A 626 -12.45 -14.09 19.94
N TYR A 627 -12.31 -12.77 19.96
CA TYR A 627 -12.49 -11.93 18.77
C TYR A 627 -11.30 -12.06 17.82
N TYR A 628 -10.08 -12.20 18.32
CA TYR A 628 -8.89 -12.47 17.52
C TYR A 628 -8.82 -13.91 17.01
N LYS A 629 -9.37 -14.88 17.76
CA LYS A 629 -9.43 -16.28 17.31
C LYS A 629 -10.23 -16.44 16.03
N LYS A 630 -11.24 -15.59 15.82
CA LYS A 630 -11.96 -15.50 14.54
C LYS A 630 -11.18 -14.63 13.56
N GLY A 631 -10.02 -15.15 13.14
CA GLY A 631 -9.05 -14.47 12.29
C GLY A 631 -9.28 -14.64 10.81
N ALA A 632 -8.25 -14.39 10.02
CA ALA A 632 -8.32 -14.26 8.56
C ALA A 632 -8.80 -15.53 7.84
N TYR A 633 -8.47 -16.71 8.36
CA TYR A 633 -8.87 -18.00 7.77
C TYR A 633 -10.14 -18.59 8.37
N GLU A 634 -10.65 -18.01 9.46
CA GLU A 634 -11.88 -18.40 10.14
C GLU A 634 -13.09 -17.52 9.76
N VAL A 635 -12.83 -16.35 9.14
CA VAL A 635 -13.90 -15.53 8.56
C VAL A 635 -14.06 -15.85 7.08
N GLU A 636 -15.30 -15.78 6.60
CA GLU A 636 -15.58 -15.93 5.17
C GLU A 636 -14.98 -14.76 4.37
N PRO A 637 -14.44 -14.98 3.17
CA PRO A 637 -13.92 -13.91 2.29
C PRO A 637 -14.92 -12.79 2.06
N GLU A 638 -16.22 -13.11 2.11
CA GLU A 638 -17.33 -12.14 2.03
C GLU A 638 -17.24 -11.06 3.11
N ALA A 639 -16.88 -11.41 4.34
CA ALA A 639 -16.76 -10.45 5.42
C ALA A 639 -15.63 -9.45 5.16
N ILE A 640 -14.48 -9.93 4.65
CA ILE A 640 -13.33 -9.09 4.30
C ILE A 640 -13.70 -8.13 3.17
N ILE A 641 -14.41 -8.63 2.15
CA ILE A 641 -14.90 -7.82 1.03
C ILE A 641 -15.89 -6.75 1.49
N ASN A 642 -16.81 -7.09 2.40
CA ASN A 642 -17.80 -6.14 2.91
C ASN A 642 -17.14 -5.00 3.71
N ILE A 643 -16.11 -5.29 4.53
CA ILE A 643 -15.30 -4.30 5.23
C ILE A 643 -14.57 -3.39 4.23
N ALA A 644 -13.88 -3.99 3.24
CA ALA A 644 -13.18 -3.23 2.21
C ALA A 644 -14.14 -2.36 1.40
N ALA A 645 -15.31 -2.87 1.02
CA ALA A 645 -16.32 -2.13 0.29
C ALA A 645 -16.90 -0.95 1.10
N ALA A 646 -17.08 -1.12 2.42
CA ALA A 646 -17.53 -0.05 3.29
C ALA A 646 -16.51 1.12 3.30
N ALA A 647 -15.23 0.82 3.42
CA ALA A 647 -14.16 1.82 3.34
C ALA A 647 -14.03 2.42 1.92
N GLN A 648 -14.10 1.59 0.87
CA GLN A 648 -13.89 2.01 -0.53
C GLN A 648 -14.89 3.08 -1.01
N LYS A 649 -16.05 3.19 -0.39
CA LYS A 649 -17.00 4.28 -0.70
C LYS A 649 -16.38 5.66 -0.51
N HIS A 650 -15.51 5.79 0.46
CA HIS A 650 -14.93 7.04 0.92
C HIS A 650 -13.49 7.27 0.48
N ILE A 651 -12.86 6.26 -0.15
CA ILE A 651 -11.49 6.31 -0.65
C ILE A 651 -11.50 6.68 -2.12
N ASP A 652 -10.76 7.71 -2.48
CA ASP A 652 -10.66 8.22 -3.85
C ASP A 652 -9.66 7.46 -4.74
N GLN A 653 -8.87 6.57 -4.14
CA GLN A 653 -8.02 5.62 -4.86
C GLN A 653 -8.48 4.18 -4.59
N ALA A 654 -7.60 3.30 -4.07
CA ALA A 654 -7.94 1.90 -3.86
C ALA A 654 -7.47 1.39 -2.47
N ILE A 655 -7.77 0.14 -2.20
CA ILE A 655 -7.41 -0.59 -0.98
C ILE A 655 -6.65 -1.84 -1.39
N SER A 656 -5.53 -2.13 -0.72
CA SER A 656 -4.80 -3.40 -0.88
C SER A 656 -5.60 -4.55 -0.24
N LEU A 657 -6.66 -4.97 -0.93
CA LEU A 657 -7.58 -6.00 -0.46
C LEU A 657 -6.96 -7.39 -0.60
N THR A 658 -6.59 -8.01 0.53
CA THR A 658 -6.12 -9.39 0.58
C THR A 658 -7.27 -10.33 0.96
N LEU A 659 -7.44 -11.40 0.19
CA LEU A 659 -8.38 -12.48 0.50
C LEU A 659 -7.61 -13.66 1.10
N PHE A 660 -8.24 -14.35 2.05
CA PHE A 660 -7.68 -15.51 2.73
C PHE A 660 -8.57 -16.70 2.48
N MET A 661 -7.97 -17.82 2.08
CA MET A 661 -8.64 -19.08 1.76
C MET A 661 -7.91 -20.23 2.42
N THR A 662 -8.64 -21.28 2.78
CA THR A 662 -8.03 -22.57 3.13
C THR A 662 -7.88 -23.43 1.88
N ASP A 663 -7.15 -24.54 1.95
CA ASP A 663 -7.03 -25.53 0.87
C ASP A 663 -8.35 -26.32 0.62
N GLN A 664 -9.33 -26.17 1.52
CA GLN A 664 -10.70 -26.69 1.31
C GLN A 664 -11.50 -25.84 0.31
N ALA A 665 -11.06 -24.60 0.06
CA ALA A 665 -11.71 -23.71 -0.88
C ALA A 665 -11.54 -24.22 -2.32
N THR A 666 -12.54 -23.97 -3.13
CA THR A 666 -12.56 -24.37 -4.55
C THR A 666 -12.41 -23.14 -5.46
N THR A 667 -12.08 -23.36 -6.73
CA THR A 667 -12.11 -22.29 -7.75
C THR A 667 -13.48 -21.60 -7.84
N ARG A 668 -14.56 -22.31 -7.49
CA ARG A 668 -15.91 -21.74 -7.41
C ARG A 668 -16.02 -20.71 -6.28
N ASP A 669 -15.41 -20.97 -5.15
CA ASP A 669 -15.46 -20.06 -3.98
C ASP A 669 -14.66 -18.79 -4.25
N LEU A 670 -13.49 -18.90 -4.90
CA LEU A 670 -12.75 -17.75 -5.40
C LEU A 670 -13.57 -16.94 -6.42
N ASN A 671 -14.20 -17.60 -7.39
CA ASN A 671 -15.04 -16.91 -8.36
C ASN A 671 -16.22 -16.19 -7.72
N LYS A 672 -16.83 -16.74 -6.65
CA LYS A 672 -17.85 -16.05 -5.86
C LYS A 672 -17.28 -14.78 -5.20
N ALA A 673 -16.06 -14.86 -4.63
CA ALA A 673 -15.40 -13.73 -4.03
C ALA A 673 -15.11 -12.61 -5.05
N TYR A 674 -14.62 -12.94 -6.26
CA TYR A 674 -14.43 -11.93 -7.34
C TYR A 674 -15.74 -11.26 -7.74
N ILE A 675 -16.82 -12.04 -7.94
CA ILE A 675 -18.14 -11.52 -8.29
C ILE A 675 -18.67 -10.61 -7.18
N GLN A 676 -18.40 -10.94 -5.92
CA GLN A 676 -18.83 -10.13 -4.80
C GLN A 676 -18.03 -8.82 -4.72
N ALA A 677 -16.71 -8.87 -4.81
CA ALA A 677 -15.86 -7.67 -4.85
C ALA A 677 -16.29 -6.75 -6.00
N PHE A 678 -16.55 -7.31 -7.18
CA PHE A 678 -17.10 -6.60 -8.33
C PHE A 678 -18.45 -5.92 -8.03
N LYS A 679 -19.43 -6.67 -7.47
CA LYS A 679 -20.76 -6.14 -7.13
C LYS A 679 -20.72 -5.08 -6.03
N GLN A 680 -19.83 -5.23 -5.06
CA GLN A 680 -19.63 -4.29 -3.96
C GLN A 680 -18.81 -3.06 -4.36
N LYS A 681 -18.35 -3.00 -5.64
CA LYS A 681 -17.55 -1.89 -6.16
C LYS A 681 -16.24 -1.68 -5.43
N CYS A 682 -15.58 -2.78 -5.02
CA CYS A 682 -14.18 -2.73 -4.65
C CYS A 682 -13.34 -2.31 -5.85
N ALA A 683 -12.29 -1.50 -5.62
CA ALA A 683 -11.42 -1.03 -6.70
C ALA A 683 -10.45 -2.11 -7.18
N SER A 684 -9.97 -2.95 -6.26
CA SER A 684 -8.94 -3.95 -6.54
C SER A 684 -9.06 -5.17 -5.62
N ILE A 685 -8.42 -6.27 -6.03
CA ILE A 685 -7.99 -7.39 -5.17
C ILE A 685 -6.47 -7.47 -5.31
N TYR A 686 -5.77 -7.48 -4.18
CA TYR A 686 -4.32 -7.52 -4.12
C TYR A 686 -3.83 -8.98 -4.13
N TYR A 687 -3.82 -9.68 -3.00
CA TYR A 687 -3.42 -11.08 -2.91
C TYR A 687 -4.59 -12.00 -2.59
N VAL A 688 -4.47 -13.25 -3.06
CA VAL A 688 -5.19 -14.38 -2.46
C VAL A 688 -4.17 -15.25 -1.73
N ARG A 689 -4.31 -15.37 -0.41
CA ARG A 689 -3.46 -16.23 0.42
C ARG A 689 -4.20 -17.52 0.72
N VAL A 690 -3.56 -18.65 0.41
CA VAL A 690 -4.12 -19.98 0.66
C VAL A 690 -3.32 -20.64 1.77
N ARG A 691 -4.00 -21.08 2.85
CA ARG A 691 -3.41 -21.88 3.94
C ARG A 691 -3.68 -23.35 3.68
N GLN A 692 -2.68 -24.20 3.88
CA GLN A 692 -2.85 -25.66 3.74
C GLN A 692 -3.25 -26.26 5.08
N ASP A 693 -4.48 -26.81 5.17
CA ASP A 693 -5.05 -27.40 6.41
C ASP A 693 -4.33 -28.67 6.88
N ILE A 694 -3.55 -29.31 6.02
CA ILE A 694 -2.71 -30.47 6.39
C ILE A 694 -1.77 -30.13 7.55
N LEU A 695 -1.42 -28.86 7.70
CA LEU A 695 -0.54 -28.38 8.77
C LEU A 695 -1.27 -28.14 10.11
N GLU A 696 -2.60 -27.97 10.11
CA GLU A 696 -3.38 -27.78 11.36
C GLU A 696 -3.46 -29.03 12.21
N GLY A 697 -3.50 -30.22 11.58
CA GLY A 697 -3.48 -31.51 12.30
C GLY A 697 -2.17 -31.81 13.03
N SER A 698 -1.07 -31.11 12.66
CA SER A 698 0.24 -31.26 13.28
C SER A 698 0.50 -30.28 14.43
N GLU A 699 -0.32 -29.25 14.60
CA GLU A 699 -0.20 -28.29 15.73
C GLU A 699 -0.41 -28.95 17.11
N SER A 700 -0.94 -30.15 17.15
CA SER A 700 -1.10 -30.91 18.41
C SER A 700 0.07 -31.83 18.75
N TYR A 701 1.03 -32.11 17.82
CA TYR A 701 2.05 -33.13 18.06
C TYR A 701 3.47 -32.87 17.56
N ASP A 702 3.76 -31.95 16.60
CA ASP A 702 5.13 -31.68 16.19
C ASP A 702 5.30 -30.23 15.65
N ASP A 703 5.92 -29.40 16.47
CA ASP A 703 6.30 -28.01 16.16
C ASP A 703 7.33 -27.86 15.01
N ASP A 704 7.91 -28.98 14.53
CA ASP A 704 9.04 -28.98 13.59
C ASP A 704 8.65 -28.96 12.09
N MET A 705 7.37 -29.24 11.76
CA MET A 705 6.92 -29.33 10.36
C MET A 705 6.31 -28.03 9.78
N LEU A 706 6.07 -27.01 10.59
CA LEU A 706 5.57 -25.69 10.15
C LEU A 706 6.63 -24.80 9.48
N ASP A 707 7.91 -25.24 9.51
CA ASP A 707 9.03 -24.41 9.06
C ASP A 707 9.21 -24.31 7.53
N ASP A 708 8.67 -25.25 6.73
CA ASP A 708 8.99 -25.29 5.30
C ASP A 708 8.05 -24.48 4.40
N PHE A 709 6.83 -24.14 4.85
CA PHE A 709 5.83 -23.48 4.00
C PHE A 709 5.61 -22.00 4.25
N THR A 710 6.01 -21.45 5.41
CA THR A 710 5.86 -20.02 5.72
C THR A 710 7.03 -19.16 5.24
N SER A 711 8.14 -19.77 4.83
CA SER A 711 9.35 -19.05 4.42
C SER A 711 9.42 -18.72 2.93
N SER A 712 8.84 -19.57 2.04
CA SER A 712 8.92 -19.32 0.59
C SER A 712 7.92 -18.27 0.10
N ASP A 713 6.70 -18.24 0.66
CA ASP A 713 5.65 -17.32 0.23
C ASP A 713 5.82 -15.89 0.79
N LEU A 714 6.61 -15.74 1.86
CA LEU A 714 6.88 -14.44 2.48
C LEU A 714 8.16 -13.79 1.93
N GLU A 715 9.10 -14.55 1.39
CA GLU A 715 10.29 -14.00 0.73
C GLU A 715 9.93 -13.32 -0.59
N ASP A 716 8.89 -13.78 -1.30
CA ASP A 716 8.40 -13.14 -2.53
C ASP A 716 7.64 -11.83 -2.26
N CYS A 717 7.19 -11.56 -1.05
CA CYS A 717 6.51 -10.32 -0.68
C CYS A 717 7.37 -9.36 0.15
N GLN A 718 8.69 -9.44 0.08
CA GLN A 718 9.57 -8.44 0.71
C GLN A 718 9.36 -7.02 0.14
N SER A 719 8.79 -6.89 -1.06
CA SER A 719 8.39 -5.60 -1.63
C SER A 719 7.16 -4.97 -0.94
N CYS A 720 6.33 -5.77 -0.28
CA CYS A 720 5.14 -5.31 0.45
C CYS A 720 5.41 -5.04 1.93
N MET A 721 6.61 -5.36 2.41
CA MET A 721 7.09 -4.90 3.71
C MET A 721 7.62 -3.46 3.63
N ILE A 722 7.06 -2.66 2.74
CA ILE A 722 7.29 -1.22 2.67
C ILE A 722 6.25 -0.51 3.52
#